data_7887ee813258166b92b7f65d3e91cbf3
#
_entry.id   7887ee813258166b92b7f65d3e91cbf3
#
_cell.length_a   1.000
_cell.length_b   1.000
_cell.length_c   1.000
_cell.angle_alpha   90.00
_cell.angle_beta   90.00
_cell.angle_gamma   90.00
#
_symmetry.space_group_name_H-M   'P 1'
#
loop_
_entity.id
_entity.type
_entity.pdbx_description
1 polymer ?
#
loop_
_entity_poly.entity_id
_entity_poly.type
_entity_poly.pdbx_seq_one_letter_code
_entity_poly.pdbx_strand_id
1 'polypeptide(L)'
;MKQKYCYSWLLATALSAVAGQPLSAQNTPFSQMEKLDRGAIAIKNGSNLYVSWRLLGTDDEDRTTFDVLKNGNQTKKNLYATNVSVTATTSDKLQIVTKVDGVPTDTTDVTRVWDSNNQQLQLDRPAKGASGGTYTPNDCSVGDVDGDGIYELFVKWDPSNSQDNSKTGITDNVIIDCYRLDGTKLWRIDLGKNIRAGAHYTQYLVYDFDGDGKAELICKTAPGSVDGQGKYVNEAATDATIKGHDNTKVHRGSDGLIKQGPEYLTVFNGETGAAIHTVWYNPNRAGSTNKEATYPSDKSFWGDNYANRSERYLATVAYLDGADHRPSAVMCRGYYTRAYLWAVDFDGEQLSTKWLHQSTSTSRYSLTDAEGKTESIAAPAATGRSSGSKTAYGNGNHNISVADVDGDGNDEIIWGSCAINNDGRLLYATGFGHGDAIHVSDFVLDNPGLEVFEVHEESPYGWDLHDAATGKILLSATSGADNGRGVCADVDSESEGGEFWSAAKDGVFNASTGQVISTNIPATNFRVYWDGDLYEELFDGRYSTSNSGCTPTIYKWNSSDKKTNELKRLTEHDARTCNYTKATPCLQADLFGDWREEIIMWDGADPSKITIFTTTTASSFRVPTLMHDHVYRLGVAWQNVAYNQPPHLGYPLAEALRPYLVNPEKTITVAVGDSVHYNSYTRYTKSNLFYCSIAPDGTRYSYNMMDGFEKGTVAIRSIGFKGCPAQEGDYKFVFRMTGLNGEQKYDTITVKAVADLTAIDAVSTGSQTAKSRLVGQQLQLGETLGEQVNVTLHDLSGRALYSQTIDARHHKSITLPIRSGNAYLIQVESKGEKEVLKVQGE
;
A
#
# COMPACT_ATOMS: atom_id res chain seq x y z
N MET A 1 -33.29 3.83 33.70
CA MET A 1 -33.43 2.57 32.92
C MET A 1 -32.30 2.58 31.92
N LYS A 2 -31.28 1.75 32.15
CA LYS A 2 -30.11 1.66 31.28
C LYS A 2 -30.39 0.59 30.22
N GLN A 3 -30.39 0.96 28.95
CA GLN A 3 -30.47 0.01 27.83
C GLN A 3 -29.04 -0.36 27.45
N LYS A 4 -28.68 -1.65 27.59
CA LYS A 4 -27.43 -2.23 27.12
C LYS A 4 -27.60 -2.58 25.66
N TYR A 5 -26.72 -2.08 24.80
CA TYR A 5 -26.54 -2.59 23.44
C TYR A 5 -25.50 -3.70 23.47
N CYS A 6 -25.90 -4.90 23.05
CA CYS A 6 -24.99 -6.01 22.74
C CYS A 6 -24.45 -5.84 21.31
N TYR A 7 -23.16 -5.71 21.16
CA TYR A 7 -22.48 -5.86 19.88
C TYR A 7 -22.10 -7.33 19.71
N SER A 8 -22.61 -7.94 18.63
CA SER A 8 -22.18 -9.26 18.18
C SER A 8 -20.95 -9.10 17.32
N TRP A 9 -19.81 -9.61 17.79
CA TRP A 9 -18.59 -9.75 17.01
C TRP A 9 -18.69 -11.01 16.15
N LEU A 10 -18.61 -10.85 14.83
CA LEU A 10 -18.36 -11.94 13.89
C LEU A 10 -16.83 -12.02 13.67
N LEU A 11 -16.20 -13.02 14.27
CA LEU A 11 -14.83 -13.42 13.94
C LEU A 11 -14.85 -14.12 12.57
N ALA A 12 -14.18 -13.54 11.59
CA ALA A 12 -13.79 -14.21 10.36
C ALA A 12 -12.39 -14.80 10.56
N THR A 13 -12.29 -16.13 10.63
CA THR A 13 -11.03 -16.87 10.69
C THR A 13 -10.47 -17.07 9.28
N ALA A 14 -9.25 -16.62 9.04
CA ALA A 14 -8.48 -16.84 7.82
C ALA A 14 -7.89 -18.26 7.80
N LEU A 15 -8.00 -18.96 6.68
CA LEU A 15 -7.27 -20.19 6.38
C LEU A 15 -6.08 -19.87 5.47
N SER A 16 -4.88 -20.20 5.92
CA SER A 16 -3.70 -20.29 5.06
C SER A 16 -3.63 -21.69 4.42
N ALA A 17 -3.71 -21.75 3.11
CA ALA A 17 -3.37 -22.93 2.32
C ALA A 17 -2.34 -22.51 1.27
N VAL A 18 -1.11 -22.93 1.47
CA VAL A 18 -0.01 -22.80 0.50
C VAL A 18 -0.22 -23.81 -0.61
N ALA A 19 -0.58 -23.36 -1.80
CA ALA A 19 -0.23 -23.89 -3.12
C ALA A 19 -1.01 -23.11 -4.19
N GLY A 20 -0.33 -22.27 -4.97
CA GLY A 20 -0.83 -21.78 -6.25
C GLY A 20 -2.16 -21.00 -6.14
N GLN A 21 -2.28 -20.07 -5.24
CA GLN A 21 -3.42 -19.14 -5.24
C GLN A 21 -3.29 -18.20 -6.44
N PRO A 22 -4.36 -17.98 -7.22
CA PRO A 22 -4.34 -16.84 -8.11
C PRO A 22 -4.16 -15.59 -7.24
N LEU A 23 -3.25 -14.71 -7.67
CA LEU A 23 -3.11 -13.39 -7.09
C LEU A 23 -4.50 -12.71 -7.10
N SER A 24 -5.22 -12.81 -6.01
CA SER A 24 -6.34 -11.92 -5.76
C SER A 24 -5.73 -10.67 -5.17
N ALA A 25 -6.25 -9.50 -5.52
CA ALA A 25 -6.03 -8.31 -4.72
C ALA A 25 -6.25 -8.73 -3.27
N GLN A 26 -5.16 -8.98 -2.55
CA GLN A 26 -5.23 -9.35 -1.17
C GLN A 26 -5.64 -8.09 -0.44
N ASN A 27 -6.92 -8.00 -0.06
CA ASN A 27 -7.22 -7.36 1.19
C ASN A 27 -6.41 -8.17 2.20
N THR A 28 -5.19 -7.70 2.48
CA THR A 28 -4.39 -8.32 3.52
C THR A 28 -5.26 -8.31 4.78
N PRO A 29 -5.46 -9.42 5.47
CA PRO A 29 -6.33 -9.47 6.65
C PRO A 29 -5.87 -8.52 7.76
N PHE A 30 -4.83 -7.75 7.54
CA PHE A 30 -4.09 -6.91 8.47
C PHE A 30 -4.12 -5.41 8.14
N SER A 31 -4.79 -4.93 7.06
CA SER A 31 -4.84 -3.50 6.81
C SER A 31 -6.06 -2.87 7.48
N GLN A 32 -5.82 -1.85 8.31
CA GLN A 32 -6.90 -0.94 8.69
C GLN A 32 -7.26 -0.09 7.48
N MET A 33 -8.48 -0.25 6.99
CA MET A 33 -9.01 0.60 5.94
C MET A 33 -9.66 1.82 6.57
N GLU A 34 -9.22 3.01 6.16
CA GLU A 34 -9.85 4.26 6.57
C GLU A 34 -11.33 4.26 6.20
N LYS A 35 -12.17 4.87 7.01
CA LYS A 35 -13.59 5.03 6.72
C LYS A 35 -13.77 6.14 5.70
N LEU A 36 -13.73 5.81 4.43
CA LEU A 36 -13.89 6.77 3.34
C LEU A 36 -15.34 6.87 2.85
N ASP A 37 -15.69 8.07 2.34
CA ASP A 37 -16.91 8.27 1.54
C ASP A 37 -16.77 7.60 0.16
N ARG A 38 -17.83 7.62 -0.66
CA ARG A 38 -17.76 7.08 -2.04
C ARG A 38 -16.89 7.91 -2.98
N GLY A 39 -16.33 9.02 -2.57
CA GLY A 39 -15.51 9.89 -3.43
C GLY A 39 -16.20 10.32 -4.71
N ALA A 40 -17.54 10.36 -4.73
CA ALA A 40 -18.31 10.56 -5.96
C ALA A 40 -18.04 11.92 -6.60
N ILE A 41 -17.72 11.91 -7.91
CA ILE A 41 -17.44 13.09 -8.69
C ILE A 41 -18.16 13.04 -10.06
N ALA A 42 -18.57 14.20 -10.54
CA ALA A 42 -19.09 14.37 -11.90
C ALA A 42 -18.28 15.43 -12.63
N ILE A 43 -17.80 15.11 -13.81
CA ILE A 43 -16.96 15.98 -14.62
C ILE A 43 -17.59 16.18 -15.98
N LYS A 44 -17.71 17.43 -16.42
CA LYS A 44 -18.23 17.75 -17.74
C LYS A 44 -17.33 17.19 -18.84
N ASN A 45 -17.91 16.36 -19.68
CA ASN A 45 -17.23 15.76 -20.84
C ASN A 45 -18.13 15.88 -22.08
N GLY A 46 -17.91 16.94 -22.84
CA GLY A 46 -18.75 17.30 -23.96
C GLY A 46 -20.19 17.67 -23.54
N SER A 47 -21.19 16.94 -24.05
CA SER A 47 -22.60 17.10 -23.69
C SER A 47 -23.05 16.23 -22.53
N ASN A 48 -22.16 15.43 -21.96
CA ASN A 48 -22.44 14.54 -20.86
C ASN A 48 -21.63 14.93 -19.61
N LEU A 49 -21.98 14.32 -18.47
CA LEU A 49 -21.14 14.25 -17.32
C LEU A 49 -20.51 12.85 -17.25
N TYR A 50 -19.19 12.79 -17.12
CA TYR A 50 -18.49 11.61 -16.67
C TYR A 50 -18.64 11.54 -15.14
N VAL A 51 -19.17 10.45 -14.63
CA VAL A 51 -19.43 10.24 -13.20
C VAL A 51 -18.62 9.06 -12.76
N SER A 52 -17.86 9.22 -11.70
CA SER A 52 -17.07 8.13 -11.09
C SER A 52 -17.15 8.16 -9.56
N TRP A 53 -16.90 7.02 -8.95
CA TRP A 53 -16.97 6.82 -7.49
C TRP A 53 -16.09 5.66 -7.06
N ARG A 54 -15.74 5.61 -5.78
CA ARG A 54 -14.93 4.52 -5.20
C ARG A 54 -15.70 3.21 -5.11
N LEU A 55 -15.04 2.12 -5.44
CA LEU A 55 -15.27 0.83 -4.83
C LEU A 55 -14.43 0.82 -3.53
N LEU A 56 -15.07 0.58 -2.40
CA LEU A 56 -14.35 0.49 -1.12
C LEU A 56 -13.80 -0.93 -0.95
N GLY A 57 -12.64 -1.08 -0.32
CA GLY A 57 -12.09 -2.39 0.03
C GLY A 57 -13.00 -3.20 0.97
N THR A 58 -13.91 -2.50 1.67
CA THR A 58 -14.95 -3.12 2.52
C THR A 58 -16.20 -3.56 1.77
N ASP A 59 -16.32 -3.25 0.47
CA ASP A 59 -17.43 -3.73 -0.35
C ASP A 59 -17.25 -5.21 -0.68
N ASP A 60 -18.35 -5.95 -0.74
CA ASP A 60 -18.36 -7.28 -1.34
C ASP A 60 -18.30 -7.15 -2.87
N GLU A 61 -17.13 -7.41 -3.45
CA GLU A 61 -16.90 -7.22 -4.89
C GLU A 61 -17.88 -8.01 -5.78
N ASP A 62 -18.28 -9.21 -5.37
CA ASP A 62 -19.14 -10.07 -6.18
C ASP A 62 -20.60 -9.66 -6.13
N ARG A 63 -21.03 -9.05 -5.02
CA ARG A 63 -22.43 -8.78 -4.71
C ARG A 63 -22.82 -7.31 -4.85
N THR A 64 -21.82 -6.41 -4.87
CA THR A 64 -22.07 -4.96 -4.93
C THR A 64 -22.25 -4.50 -6.37
N THR A 65 -23.30 -3.75 -6.63
CA THR A 65 -23.59 -3.05 -7.90
C THR A 65 -24.08 -1.63 -7.61
N PHE A 66 -24.09 -0.79 -8.64
CA PHE A 66 -24.45 0.60 -8.47
C PHE A 66 -25.55 1.03 -9.43
N ASP A 67 -26.44 1.91 -8.97
CA ASP A 67 -27.35 2.67 -9.83
C ASP A 67 -26.96 4.15 -9.80
N VAL A 68 -27.24 4.89 -10.89
CA VAL A 68 -27.10 6.34 -10.92
C VAL A 68 -28.45 6.98 -11.08
N LEU A 69 -28.80 7.88 -10.16
CA LEU A 69 -30.00 8.68 -10.23
C LEU A 69 -29.66 10.10 -10.75
N LYS A 70 -30.56 10.66 -11.57
CA LYS A 70 -30.57 12.05 -12.00
C LYS A 70 -31.88 12.70 -11.59
N ASN A 71 -31.82 13.73 -10.74
CA ASN A 71 -32.99 14.40 -10.20
C ASN A 71 -34.02 13.42 -9.57
N GLY A 72 -33.52 12.42 -8.84
CA GLY A 72 -34.32 11.38 -8.20
C GLY A 72 -34.79 10.26 -9.14
N ASN A 73 -34.52 10.34 -10.44
CA ASN A 73 -34.92 9.30 -11.39
C ASN A 73 -33.72 8.42 -11.78
N GLN A 74 -33.90 7.10 -11.79
CA GLN A 74 -32.89 6.15 -12.20
C GLN A 74 -32.52 6.34 -13.67
N THR A 75 -31.27 6.66 -13.95
CA THR A 75 -30.76 6.86 -15.32
C THR A 75 -29.80 5.73 -15.76
N LYS A 76 -29.10 5.11 -14.81
CA LYS A 76 -28.27 3.92 -15.01
C LYS A 76 -28.59 2.91 -13.92
N LYS A 77 -28.49 1.61 -14.19
CA LYS A 77 -28.78 0.56 -13.22
C LYS A 77 -27.83 -0.61 -13.30
N ASN A 78 -27.61 -1.25 -12.16
CA ASN A 78 -26.82 -2.48 -12.03
C ASN A 78 -25.43 -2.33 -12.67
N LEU A 79 -24.79 -1.18 -12.50
CA LEU A 79 -23.44 -0.96 -12.97
C LEU A 79 -22.47 -1.79 -12.13
N TYR A 80 -21.56 -2.42 -12.83
CA TYR A 80 -20.46 -3.13 -12.19
C TYR A 80 -19.21 -2.24 -12.09
N ALA A 81 -18.91 -1.50 -13.15
CA ALA A 81 -17.86 -0.48 -13.14
C ALA A 81 -18.23 0.69 -12.22
N THR A 82 -17.22 1.37 -11.72
CA THR A 82 -17.33 2.53 -10.82
C THR A 82 -17.27 3.86 -11.57
N ASN A 83 -17.52 3.84 -12.86
CA ASN A 83 -17.62 5.03 -13.70
C ASN A 83 -18.65 4.87 -14.82
N VAL A 84 -19.23 5.96 -15.26
CA VAL A 84 -20.20 5.98 -16.35
C VAL A 84 -20.41 7.37 -16.94
N SER A 85 -20.70 7.44 -18.24
CA SER A 85 -21.16 8.68 -18.86
C SER A 85 -22.68 8.82 -18.73
N VAL A 86 -23.15 9.98 -18.25
CA VAL A 86 -24.57 10.30 -18.03
C VAL A 86 -24.92 11.55 -18.83
N THR A 87 -26.02 11.52 -19.56
CA THR A 87 -26.57 12.70 -20.22
C THR A 87 -27.21 13.62 -19.18
N ALA A 88 -26.42 14.57 -18.71
CA ALA A 88 -26.78 15.52 -17.65
C ALA A 88 -25.97 16.80 -17.79
N THR A 89 -26.40 17.84 -17.10
CA THR A 89 -25.73 19.13 -16.96
C THR A 89 -25.17 19.29 -15.53
N THR A 90 -24.27 20.23 -15.32
CA THR A 90 -23.69 20.52 -13.99
C THR A 90 -24.72 21.04 -12.97
N SER A 91 -25.95 21.38 -13.40
CA SER A 91 -27.05 21.76 -12.52
C SER A 91 -27.97 20.59 -12.12
N ASP A 92 -27.82 19.42 -12.74
CA ASP A 92 -28.61 18.24 -12.38
C ASP A 92 -28.07 17.62 -11.08
N LYS A 93 -28.96 17.25 -10.16
CA LYS A 93 -28.59 16.49 -8.98
C LYS A 93 -28.34 15.03 -9.35
N LEU A 94 -27.11 14.55 -9.12
CA LEU A 94 -26.73 13.16 -9.33
C LEU A 94 -26.54 12.44 -7.99
N GLN A 95 -26.87 11.16 -7.94
CA GLN A 95 -26.70 10.30 -6.77
C GLN A 95 -26.24 8.91 -7.20
N ILE A 96 -25.39 8.31 -6.39
CA ILE A 96 -24.95 6.91 -6.53
C ILE A 96 -25.69 6.08 -5.49
N VAL A 97 -26.42 5.05 -5.94
CA VAL A 97 -27.06 4.09 -5.06
C VAL A 97 -26.24 2.82 -5.04
N THR A 98 -25.68 2.49 -3.91
CA THR A 98 -24.96 1.22 -3.67
C THR A 98 -25.98 0.12 -3.39
N LYS A 99 -25.80 -1.05 -4.02
CA LYS A 99 -26.67 -2.20 -3.86
C LYS A 99 -25.86 -3.46 -3.59
N VAL A 100 -26.29 -4.25 -2.64
CA VAL A 100 -25.76 -5.60 -2.38
C VAL A 100 -26.84 -6.61 -2.74
N ASP A 101 -26.55 -7.57 -3.60
CA ASP A 101 -27.52 -8.54 -4.18
C ASP A 101 -28.75 -7.85 -4.82
N GLY A 102 -28.53 -6.68 -5.40
CA GLY A 102 -29.59 -5.88 -6.01
C GLY A 102 -30.46 -5.08 -5.03
N VAL A 103 -30.22 -5.18 -3.73
CA VAL A 103 -30.93 -4.44 -2.69
C VAL A 103 -30.15 -3.15 -2.37
N PRO A 104 -30.74 -1.95 -2.45
CA PRO A 104 -30.10 -0.71 -2.04
C PRO A 104 -29.67 -0.74 -0.58
N THR A 105 -28.40 -0.37 -0.31
CA THR A 105 -27.84 -0.31 1.05
C THR A 105 -27.39 1.10 1.43
N ASP A 106 -27.04 1.93 0.43
CA ASP A 106 -26.60 3.31 0.64
C ASP A 106 -26.93 4.19 -0.57
N THR A 107 -26.98 5.51 -0.35
CA THR A 107 -27.15 6.52 -1.42
C THR A 107 -26.27 7.73 -1.13
N THR A 108 -25.30 7.95 -1.99
CA THR A 108 -24.33 9.05 -1.90
C THR A 108 -24.67 10.17 -2.90
N ASP A 109 -24.79 11.41 -2.44
CA ASP A 109 -24.94 12.57 -3.31
C ASP A 109 -23.61 12.90 -4.01
N VAL A 110 -23.65 13.19 -5.30
CA VAL A 110 -22.50 13.68 -6.06
C VAL A 110 -22.39 15.19 -5.84
N THR A 111 -21.58 15.58 -4.87
CA THR A 111 -21.39 16.99 -4.49
C THR A 111 -20.25 17.66 -5.26
N ARG A 112 -19.25 16.88 -5.71
CA ARG A 112 -18.14 17.37 -6.54
C ARG A 112 -18.55 17.36 -8.00
N VAL A 113 -18.88 18.54 -8.54
CA VAL A 113 -19.28 18.71 -9.95
C VAL A 113 -18.35 19.73 -10.62
N TRP A 114 -17.53 19.27 -11.55
CA TRP A 114 -16.49 20.06 -12.22
C TRP A 114 -16.81 20.33 -13.68
N ASP A 115 -16.43 21.52 -14.16
CA ASP A 115 -16.58 21.91 -15.57
C ASP A 115 -15.50 21.31 -16.51
N SER A 116 -14.42 20.78 -15.95
CA SER A 116 -13.30 20.14 -16.66
C SER A 116 -12.62 19.10 -15.79
N ASN A 117 -11.74 18.28 -16.39
CA ASN A 117 -10.95 17.28 -15.67
C ASN A 117 -9.77 17.87 -14.88
N ASN A 118 -9.87 19.12 -14.52
CA ASN A 118 -8.95 19.81 -13.61
C ASN A 118 -9.75 20.83 -12.80
N GLN A 119 -9.40 20.96 -11.54
CA GLN A 119 -10.03 21.88 -10.60
C GLN A 119 -8.96 22.74 -9.95
N GLN A 120 -9.10 24.06 -10.06
CA GLN A 120 -8.23 24.99 -9.38
C GLN A 120 -8.77 25.32 -7.99
N LEU A 121 -7.90 25.26 -6.98
CA LEU A 121 -8.20 25.67 -5.61
C LEU A 121 -7.47 26.97 -5.31
N GLN A 122 -8.17 27.95 -4.71
CA GLN A 122 -7.58 29.16 -4.19
C GLN A 122 -7.06 28.90 -2.78
N LEU A 123 -5.79 29.19 -2.54
CA LEU A 123 -5.14 29.09 -1.24
C LEU A 123 -4.83 30.48 -0.65
N ASP A 124 -4.65 30.54 0.65
CA ASP A 124 -4.22 31.73 1.37
C ASP A 124 -2.67 31.77 1.42
N ARG A 125 -2.06 32.23 0.32
CA ARG A 125 -0.60 32.30 0.19
C ARG A 125 0.03 33.10 1.33
N PRO A 126 1.07 32.58 2.04
CA PRO A 126 1.75 33.33 3.08
C PRO A 126 2.34 34.63 2.52
N ALA A 127 2.33 35.67 3.34
CA ALA A 127 3.00 36.94 3.03
C ALA A 127 4.50 36.71 2.84
N LYS A 128 5.16 37.61 2.10
CA LYS A 128 6.61 37.59 1.91
C LYS A 128 7.33 37.49 3.26
N GLY A 129 8.26 36.53 3.38
CA GLY A 129 8.98 36.29 4.59
C GLY A 129 9.93 37.42 4.98
N ALA A 130 10.33 37.45 6.23
CA ALA A 130 11.19 38.52 6.81
C ALA A 130 12.58 38.60 6.13
N SER A 131 13.07 37.48 5.56
CA SER A 131 14.36 37.44 4.80
C SER A 131 14.15 37.63 3.31
N GLY A 132 12.94 37.94 2.89
CA GLY A 132 12.58 38.30 1.50
C GLY A 132 12.11 37.16 0.62
N GLY A 133 11.97 35.96 1.13
CA GLY A 133 11.43 34.80 0.40
C GLY A 133 9.95 34.96 0.09
N THR A 134 9.55 34.61 -1.14
CA THR A 134 8.15 34.43 -1.54
C THR A 134 7.79 32.97 -1.51
N TYR A 135 6.55 32.62 -1.21
CA TYR A 135 6.12 31.25 -1.03
C TYR A 135 5.47 30.62 -2.26
N THR A 136 5.75 29.36 -2.49
CA THR A 136 5.01 28.50 -3.44
C THR A 136 4.54 27.26 -2.70
N PRO A 137 3.37 26.68 -3.09
CA PRO A 137 3.01 25.35 -2.64
C PRO A 137 4.10 24.34 -3.04
N ASN A 138 4.39 23.41 -2.15
CA ASN A 138 5.35 22.33 -2.39
C ASN A 138 4.71 21.00 -2.00
N ASP A 139 5.38 20.16 -1.22
CA ASP A 139 4.88 18.86 -0.82
C ASP A 139 3.55 18.98 -0.09
N CYS A 140 2.58 18.19 -0.50
CA CYS A 140 1.29 18.05 0.14
C CYS A 140 1.14 16.67 0.76
N SER A 141 0.16 16.51 1.63
CA SER A 141 -0.32 15.25 2.17
C SER A 141 -1.82 15.35 2.39
N VAL A 142 -2.48 14.24 2.68
CA VAL A 142 -3.93 14.18 2.91
C VAL A 142 -4.27 13.32 4.13
N GLY A 143 -5.36 13.68 4.82
CA GLY A 143 -5.96 12.93 5.91
C GLY A 143 -7.37 13.44 6.16
N ASP A 144 -8.26 12.58 6.62
CA ASP A 144 -9.59 12.93 7.07
C ASP A 144 -9.47 13.49 8.50
N VAL A 145 -9.63 14.81 8.67
CA VAL A 145 -9.39 15.45 9.98
C VAL A 145 -10.67 15.60 10.82
N ASP A 146 -11.86 15.47 10.22
CA ASP A 146 -13.13 15.62 10.93
C ASP A 146 -13.98 14.34 10.98
N GLY A 147 -13.52 13.26 10.33
CA GLY A 147 -14.12 11.92 10.36
C GLY A 147 -15.31 11.76 9.41
N ASP A 148 -15.43 12.63 8.40
CA ASP A 148 -16.53 12.60 7.43
C ASP A 148 -16.26 11.67 6.22
N GLY A 149 -15.06 11.11 6.11
CA GLY A 149 -14.61 10.22 5.04
C GLY A 149 -14.07 10.97 3.82
N ILE A 150 -13.90 12.28 3.91
CA ILE A 150 -13.35 13.13 2.86
C ILE A 150 -12.00 13.66 3.35
N TYR A 151 -10.99 13.55 2.52
CA TYR A 151 -9.66 14.03 2.87
C TYR A 151 -9.59 15.56 2.86
N GLU A 152 -8.89 16.12 3.85
CA GLU A 152 -8.35 17.47 3.81
C GLU A 152 -6.94 17.46 3.27
N LEU A 153 -6.55 18.57 2.64
CA LEU A 153 -5.26 18.77 2.00
C LEU A 153 -4.33 19.58 2.90
N PHE A 154 -3.18 19.02 3.21
CA PHE A 154 -2.10 19.67 3.94
C PHE A 154 -1.07 20.20 2.93
N VAL A 155 -0.79 21.48 2.97
CA VAL A 155 0.11 22.16 2.02
C VAL A 155 1.32 22.71 2.77
N LYS A 156 2.51 22.17 2.44
CA LYS A 156 3.76 22.78 2.87
C LYS A 156 4.15 23.91 1.92
N TRP A 157 4.31 25.10 2.44
CA TRP A 157 4.76 26.27 1.70
C TRP A 157 6.27 26.37 1.73
N ASP A 158 6.93 26.38 0.57
CA ASP A 158 8.35 26.52 0.42
C ASP A 158 8.73 27.96 0.07
N PRO A 159 9.58 28.63 0.91
CA PRO A 159 10.05 29.97 0.59
C PRO A 159 11.10 29.93 -0.52
N SER A 160 11.10 30.90 -1.43
CA SER A 160 12.02 30.97 -2.58
C SER A 160 13.51 31.09 -2.20
N ASN A 161 13.82 31.29 -0.92
CA ASN A 161 15.16 31.27 -0.36
C ASN A 161 15.46 29.98 0.43
N SER A 162 14.69 28.93 0.24
CA SER A 162 14.99 27.58 0.76
C SER A 162 16.35 27.11 0.27
N GLN A 163 17.01 26.27 1.05
CA GLN A 163 18.39 25.82 0.78
C GLN A 163 18.51 24.30 0.96
N ASP A 164 19.31 23.68 0.10
CA ASP A 164 19.80 22.33 0.36
C ASP A 164 20.69 22.31 1.63
N ASN A 165 20.74 21.19 2.31
CA ASN A 165 21.50 21.00 3.54
C ASN A 165 23.00 21.24 3.36
N SER A 166 23.54 21.02 2.15
CA SER A 166 24.95 21.27 1.82
C SER A 166 25.27 22.76 1.58
N LYS A 167 24.25 23.62 1.52
CA LYS A 167 24.42 25.06 1.25
C LYS A 167 24.22 25.92 2.48
N THR A 168 24.91 27.04 2.54
CA THR A 168 24.65 28.11 3.51
C THR A 168 23.59 29.06 2.98
N GLY A 169 22.99 29.85 3.85
CA GLY A 169 22.00 30.86 3.52
C GLY A 169 20.84 30.88 4.52
N ILE A 170 20.35 32.05 4.81
CA ILE A 170 19.19 32.27 5.67
C ILE A 170 17.93 31.96 4.86
N THR A 171 17.07 31.10 5.42
CA THR A 171 15.76 30.82 4.86
C THR A 171 14.67 31.53 5.64
N ASP A 172 13.53 31.79 5.01
CA ASP A 172 12.32 32.14 5.73
C ASP A 172 11.66 30.90 6.34
N ASN A 173 10.61 31.09 7.12
CA ASN A 173 9.98 30.01 7.89
C ASN A 173 9.29 28.99 6.95
N VAL A 174 9.24 27.74 7.36
CA VAL A 174 8.36 26.74 6.76
C VAL A 174 6.96 26.93 7.32
N ILE A 175 5.96 26.97 6.45
CA ILE A 175 4.54 27.10 6.79
C ILE A 175 3.82 25.83 6.36
N ILE A 176 2.90 25.33 7.19
CA ILE A 176 2.02 24.23 6.84
C ILE A 176 0.58 24.69 7.06
N ASP A 177 -0.24 24.58 6.02
CA ASP A 177 -1.66 24.90 6.06
C ASP A 177 -2.49 23.64 5.87
N CYS A 178 -3.70 23.61 6.43
CA CYS A 178 -4.73 22.64 6.13
C CYS A 178 -5.92 23.30 5.43
N TYR A 179 -6.41 22.63 4.37
CA TYR A 179 -7.52 23.08 3.55
C TYR A 179 -8.53 21.96 3.30
N ARG A 180 -9.81 22.29 3.23
CA ARG A 180 -10.76 21.42 2.55
C ARG A 180 -10.54 21.43 1.03
N LEU A 181 -10.99 20.39 0.34
CA LEU A 181 -10.86 20.28 -1.13
C LEU A 181 -11.73 21.27 -1.91
N ASP A 182 -12.42 22.20 -1.24
CA ASP A 182 -13.08 23.36 -1.82
C ASP A 182 -12.24 24.66 -1.72
N GLY A 183 -11.03 24.57 -1.09
CA GLY A 183 -10.13 25.70 -0.85
C GLY A 183 -10.36 26.42 0.48
N THR A 184 -11.30 25.97 1.32
CA THR A 184 -11.53 26.55 2.65
C THR A 184 -10.35 26.21 3.55
N LYS A 185 -9.60 27.23 4.00
CA LYS A 185 -8.49 27.07 4.94
C LYS A 185 -9.05 26.80 6.35
N LEU A 186 -8.56 25.73 6.99
CA LEU A 186 -8.88 25.39 8.37
C LEU A 186 -7.93 26.10 9.34
N TRP A 187 -6.62 25.98 9.13
CA TRP A 187 -5.61 26.57 10.00
C TRP A 187 -4.27 26.73 9.29
N ARG A 188 -3.31 27.38 10.00
CA ARG A 188 -1.92 27.58 9.57
C ARG A 188 -0.97 27.36 10.75
N ILE A 189 0.07 26.54 10.56
CA ILE A 189 1.19 26.35 11.45
C ILE A 189 2.41 27.07 10.89
N ASP A 190 3.12 27.86 11.72
CA ASP A 190 4.40 28.48 11.39
C ASP A 190 5.51 27.80 12.19
N LEU A 191 6.43 27.08 11.51
CA LEU A 191 7.50 26.33 12.17
C LEU A 191 8.62 27.25 12.73
N GLY A 192 8.58 28.55 12.43
CA GLY A 192 9.45 29.55 13.03
C GLY A 192 10.90 29.55 12.50
N LYS A 193 11.71 30.46 13.05
CA LYS A 193 13.09 30.73 12.57
C LYS A 193 14.10 29.64 12.93
N ASN A 194 13.75 28.74 13.84
CA ASN A 194 14.62 27.65 14.29
C ASN A 194 14.37 26.33 13.56
N ILE A 195 13.52 26.34 12.52
CA ILE A 195 13.42 25.30 11.50
C ILE A 195 13.87 25.90 10.17
N ARG A 196 14.81 25.25 9.49
CA ARG A 196 15.34 25.71 8.20
C ARG A 196 14.47 25.16 7.08
N ALA A 197 14.26 25.94 6.01
CA ALA A 197 13.51 25.48 4.84
C ALA A 197 14.42 24.80 3.81
N GLY A 198 13.92 23.71 3.22
CA GLY A 198 14.57 22.91 2.20
C GLY A 198 14.05 21.47 2.20
N ALA A 199 14.30 20.72 1.15
CA ALA A 199 13.70 19.40 0.91
C ALA A 199 13.93 18.36 2.03
N HIS A 200 15.03 18.46 2.77
CA HIS A 200 15.40 17.45 3.76
C HIS A 200 15.16 17.88 5.23
N TYR A 201 14.66 19.09 5.48
CA TYR A 201 14.55 19.61 6.84
C TYR A 201 13.24 19.33 7.55
N THR A 202 12.13 19.28 6.81
CA THR A 202 10.78 19.14 7.38
C THR A 202 10.07 18.01 6.70
N GLN A 203 10.09 16.84 7.35
CA GLN A 203 9.23 15.71 7.05
C GLN A 203 8.03 15.79 7.99
N TYR A 204 6.84 15.61 7.50
CA TYR A 204 5.63 15.62 8.30
C TYR A 204 4.73 14.48 7.90
N LEU A 205 4.03 13.92 8.86
CA LEU A 205 3.14 12.79 8.69
C LEU A 205 1.72 13.25 8.99
N VAL A 206 0.78 12.83 8.14
CA VAL A 206 -0.65 13.04 8.32
C VAL A 206 -1.31 11.67 8.31
N TYR A 207 -1.85 11.27 9.45
CA TYR A 207 -2.46 9.96 9.63
C TYR A 207 -3.30 9.92 10.91
N ASP A 208 -4.22 8.98 11.03
CA ASP A 208 -4.94 8.68 12.27
C ASP A 208 -4.03 7.88 13.20
N PHE A 209 -3.31 8.57 14.11
CA PHE A 209 -2.34 7.94 15.00
C PHE A 209 -2.94 7.37 16.28
N ASP A 210 -4.10 7.85 16.72
CA ASP A 210 -4.75 7.38 17.94
C ASP A 210 -5.92 6.42 17.69
N GLY A 211 -6.30 6.23 16.42
CA GLY A 211 -7.35 5.31 16.00
C GLY A 211 -8.77 5.82 16.25
N ASP A 212 -8.97 7.14 16.37
CA ASP A 212 -10.29 7.75 16.58
C ASP A 212 -11.06 8.01 15.28
N GLY A 213 -10.41 7.76 14.12
CA GLY A 213 -10.95 7.98 12.78
C GLY A 213 -10.70 9.38 12.24
N LYS A 214 -9.84 10.18 12.88
CA LYS A 214 -9.44 11.51 12.43
C LYS A 214 -7.91 11.62 12.39
N ALA A 215 -7.40 12.25 11.36
CA ALA A 215 -5.96 12.36 11.18
C ALA A 215 -5.35 13.47 12.04
N GLU A 216 -4.18 13.20 12.62
CA GLU A 216 -3.25 14.15 13.22
C GLU A 216 -2.16 14.54 12.23
N LEU A 217 -1.43 15.63 12.59
CA LEU A 217 -0.17 15.97 11.98
C LEU A 217 0.99 15.82 12.98
N ILE A 218 2.03 15.09 12.60
CA ILE A 218 3.26 14.95 13.40
C ILE A 218 4.45 15.51 12.61
N CYS A 219 5.22 16.44 13.20
CA CYS A 219 6.45 16.92 12.59
C CYS A 219 7.47 17.43 13.61
N LYS A 220 8.70 17.61 13.12
CA LYS A 220 9.78 18.28 13.88
C LYS A 220 9.46 19.76 14.07
N THR A 221 9.60 20.26 15.31
CA THR A 221 9.43 21.65 15.69
C THR A 221 10.60 22.14 16.54
N ALA A 222 10.56 23.41 16.93
CA ALA A 222 11.61 24.04 17.75
C ALA A 222 11.02 25.22 18.52
N PRO A 223 11.77 25.87 19.47
CA PRO A 223 11.32 27.10 20.08
C PRO A 223 10.97 28.17 19.04
N GLY A 224 9.81 28.80 19.21
CA GLY A 224 9.28 29.80 18.28
C GLY A 224 8.38 29.20 17.17
N SER A 225 8.18 27.89 17.12
CA SER A 225 7.11 27.30 16.30
C SER A 225 5.74 27.63 16.93
N VAL A 226 4.78 28.00 16.07
CA VAL A 226 3.43 28.45 16.44
C VAL A 226 2.41 27.51 15.79
N ASP A 227 1.47 27.04 16.59
CA ASP A 227 0.41 26.13 16.16
C ASP A 227 -0.74 26.83 15.43
N GLY A 228 -1.73 26.07 14.95
CA GLY A 228 -2.90 26.58 14.23
C GLY A 228 -3.82 27.48 15.04
N GLN A 229 -3.63 27.55 16.38
CA GLN A 229 -4.37 28.40 17.30
C GLN A 229 -3.58 29.63 17.76
N GLY A 230 -2.38 29.85 17.20
CA GLY A 230 -1.51 30.97 17.52
C GLY A 230 -0.72 30.84 18.81
N LYS A 231 -0.59 29.61 19.37
CA LYS A 231 0.19 29.32 20.57
C LYS A 231 1.55 28.74 20.23
N TYR A 232 2.53 28.95 21.11
CA TYR A 232 3.83 28.28 20.95
C TYR A 232 3.73 26.78 21.28
N VAL A 233 4.31 25.93 20.44
CA VAL A 233 4.22 24.47 20.60
C VAL A 233 4.82 23.95 21.91
N ASN A 234 5.79 24.65 22.53
CA ASN A 234 6.36 24.26 23.82
C ASN A 234 5.36 24.39 24.99
N GLU A 235 4.26 25.12 24.82
CA GLU A 235 3.18 25.20 25.83
C GLU A 235 2.46 23.84 25.99
N ALA A 236 2.44 23.02 24.92
CA ALA A 236 1.84 21.68 24.92
C ALA A 236 2.75 20.59 25.52
N ALA A 237 3.99 20.90 25.93
CA ALA A 237 4.87 19.92 26.56
C ALA A 237 4.42 19.59 27.98
N THR A 238 4.72 18.38 28.46
CA THR A 238 4.66 18.02 29.89
C THR A 238 5.99 18.33 30.60
N ASP A 239 7.12 18.24 29.86
CA ASP A 239 8.46 18.55 30.36
C ASP A 239 8.63 20.04 30.67
N ALA A 240 8.97 20.36 31.95
CA ALA A 240 9.15 21.71 32.40
C ALA A 240 10.31 22.44 31.71
N THR A 241 11.34 21.72 31.27
CA THR A 241 12.46 22.28 30.54
C THR A 241 12.03 22.79 29.18
N ILE A 242 11.25 21.97 28.46
CA ILE A 242 10.67 22.36 27.15
C ILE A 242 9.78 23.59 27.34
N LYS A 243 8.86 23.57 28.31
CA LYS A 243 7.97 24.71 28.64
C LYS A 243 8.73 25.99 28.92
N GLY A 244 9.89 25.86 29.55
CA GLY A 244 10.71 27.00 29.98
C GLY A 244 11.55 27.64 28.87
N HIS A 245 11.60 27.10 27.67
CA HIS A 245 12.41 27.65 26.60
C HIS A 245 11.86 28.97 26.06
N ASP A 246 12.79 29.91 25.81
CA ASP A 246 12.49 31.23 25.24
C ASP A 246 12.19 31.10 23.72
N ASN A 247 10.91 31.30 23.35
CA ASN A 247 10.45 31.27 21.99
C ASN A 247 10.92 32.40 21.08
N THR A 248 11.49 33.46 21.67
CA THR A 248 12.07 34.61 20.94
C THR A 248 13.50 34.37 20.53
N LYS A 249 14.19 33.40 21.15
CA LYS A 249 15.59 33.10 20.91
C LYS A 249 15.81 32.48 19.54
N VAL A 250 16.70 33.08 18.75
CA VAL A 250 17.12 32.56 17.44
C VAL A 250 18.39 31.74 17.60
N HIS A 251 18.33 30.45 17.30
CA HIS A 251 19.46 29.51 17.37
C HIS A 251 20.21 29.41 16.03
N ARG A 252 19.65 29.96 14.97
CA ARG A 252 20.25 30.01 13.65
C ARG A 252 21.49 30.89 13.60
N GLY A 253 22.58 30.37 13.05
CA GLY A 253 23.80 31.11 12.80
C GLY A 253 23.68 32.17 11.71
N SER A 254 24.69 33.05 11.59
CA SER A 254 24.74 34.03 10.50
C SER A 254 24.92 33.41 9.12
N ASP A 255 25.39 32.16 9.05
CA ASP A 255 25.48 31.32 7.86
C ASP A 255 24.14 30.64 7.49
N GLY A 256 23.10 30.85 8.28
CA GLY A 256 21.77 30.25 8.10
C GLY A 256 21.61 28.83 8.64
N LEU A 257 22.70 28.21 9.14
CA LEU A 257 22.67 26.84 9.66
C LEU A 257 22.25 26.85 11.15
N ILE A 258 21.57 25.77 11.57
CA ILE A 258 21.14 25.62 12.96
C ILE A 258 21.97 24.52 13.61
N LYS A 259 23.02 24.94 14.33
CA LYS A 259 24.00 24.02 14.94
C LYS A 259 23.83 23.86 16.45
N GLN A 260 22.84 24.50 17.04
CA GLN A 260 22.59 24.45 18.48
C GLN A 260 21.13 24.73 18.80
N GLY A 261 20.74 24.52 20.04
CA GLY A 261 19.40 24.78 20.55
C GLY A 261 18.49 23.54 20.58
N PRO A 262 17.33 23.69 21.23
CA PRO A 262 16.36 22.63 21.39
C PRO A 262 15.74 22.18 20.06
N GLU A 263 15.41 20.91 19.99
CA GLU A 263 14.67 20.26 18.88
C GLU A 263 13.54 19.46 19.49
N TYR A 264 12.32 19.61 18.93
CA TYR A 264 11.12 18.95 19.41
C TYR A 264 10.47 18.11 18.33
N LEU A 265 9.64 17.14 18.75
CA LEU A 265 8.58 16.51 17.98
C LEU A 265 7.26 16.97 18.55
N THR A 266 6.34 17.43 17.71
CA THR A 266 5.01 17.86 18.12
C THR A 266 3.95 17.12 17.32
N VAL A 267 2.91 16.62 18.00
CA VAL A 267 1.66 16.16 17.40
C VAL A 267 0.62 17.28 17.50
N PHE A 268 -0.09 17.49 16.39
CA PHE A 268 -1.13 18.51 16.24
C PHE A 268 -2.46 17.85 15.90
N ASN A 269 -3.53 18.34 16.47
CA ASN A 269 -4.89 17.98 16.10
C ASN A 269 -5.16 18.39 14.64
N GLY A 270 -5.60 17.47 13.82
CA GLY A 270 -5.79 17.71 12.38
C GLY A 270 -6.89 18.71 12.06
N GLU A 271 -7.99 18.71 12.82
CA GLU A 271 -9.13 19.59 12.58
C GLU A 271 -8.84 21.05 12.95
N THR A 272 -8.04 21.29 13.99
CA THR A 272 -7.84 22.64 14.56
C THR A 272 -6.42 23.19 14.40
N GLY A 273 -5.44 22.32 14.09
CA GLY A 273 -4.03 22.67 14.07
C GLY A 273 -3.43 22.95 15.45
N ALA A 274 -4.15 22.69 16.52
CA ALA A 274 -3.66 22.90 17.89
C ALA A 274 -2.58 21.88 18.25
N ALA A 275 -1.48 22.30 18.87
CA ALA A 275 -0.49 21.38 19.41
C ALA A 275 -1.10 20.61 20.59
N ILE A 276 -1.12 19.26 20.50
CA ILE A 276 -1.62 18.37 21.57
C ILE A 276 -0.49 18.03 22.53
N HIS A 277 0.65 17.54 22.01
CA HIS A 277 1.79 17.21 22.84
C HIS A 277 3.10 17.51 22.13
N THR A 278 4.10 17.99 22.90
CA THR A 278 5.44 18.31 22.43
C THR A 278 6.48 17.62 23.32
N VAL A 279 7.39 16.87 22.68
CA VAL A 279 8.49 16.15 23.33
C VAL A 279 9.83 16.52 22.70
N TRP A 280 10.94 16.11 23.32
CA TRP A 280 12.26 16.21 22.71
C TRP A 280 12.33 15.36 21.44
N TYR A 281 12.94 15.89 20.37
CA TYR A 281 13.27 15.09 19.19
C TYR A 281 14.48 14.18 19.51
N ASN A 282 14.30 12.89 19.34
CA ASN A 282 15.30 11.90 19.74
C ASN A 282 15.88 11.12 18.53
N PRO A 283 17.23 11.05 18.43
CA PRO A 283 18.17 11.84 19.20
C PRO A 283 18.31 13.26 18.64
N ASN A 284 18.87 14.14 19.44
CA ASN A 284 19.27 15.47 19.01
C ASN A 284 20.49 15.40 18.07
N ARG A 285 20.95 16.56 17.58
CA ARG A 285 22.09 16.68 16.65
C ARG A 285 23.44 16.19 17.19
N ALA A 286 23.58 15.93 18.48
CA ALA A 286 24.75 15.30 19.10
C ALA A 286 24.55 13.82 19.42
N GLY A 287 23.47 13.18 18.94
CA GLY A 287 23.17 11.77 19.19
C GLY A 287 22.74 11.46 20.64
N SER A 288 22.32 12.49 21.40
CA SER A 288 21.79 12.35 22.75
C SER A 288 20.27 12.51 22.78
N THR A 289 19.62 11.99 23.82
CA THR A 289 18.15 12.04 23.98
C THR A 289 17.74 13.00 25.08
N ASN A 290 16.48 13.48 25.01
CA ASN A 290 15.79 14.24 26.06
C ASN A 290 16.51 15.50 26.55
N LYS A 291 17.19 16.21 25.66
CA LYS A 291 17.89 17.47 25.96
C LYS A 291 18.26 18.26 24.70
N GLU A 292 18.57 19.55 24.88
CA GLU A 292 19.17 20.32 23.81
C GLU A 292 20.65 19.93 23.60
N ALA A 293 21.19 20.18 22.43
CA ALA A 293 22.57 19.92 22.10
C ALA A 293 23.15 20.88 21.07
N THR A 294 24.47 20.96 21.07
CA THR A 294 25.27 21.59 20.03
C THR A 294 25.81 20.53 19.07
N TYR A 295 25.83 20.85 17.80
CA TYR A 295 26.41 19.99 16.76
C TYR A 295 27.87 19.68 17.07
N PRO A 296 28.31 18.41 17.01
CA PRO A 296 29.66 18.00 17.27
C PRO A 296 30.66 18.68 16.31
N SER A 297 31.74 19.24 16.84
CA SER A 297 32.81 19.84 16.03
C SER A 297 33.67 18.78 15.32
N ASP A 298 33.69 17.56 15.82
CA ASP A 298 34.40 16.43 15.23
C ASP A 298 33.71 15.97 13.95
N LYS A 299 34.39 16.15 12.82
CA LYS A 299 33.90 15.71 11.50
C LYS A 299 33.58 14.22 11.41
N SER A 300 34.28 13.38 12.19
CA SER A 300 34.09 11.94 12.14
C SER A 300 32.71 11.52 12.70
N PHE A 301 32.08 12.38 13.49
CA PHE A 301 30.79 12.03 14.10
C PHE A 301 29.68 11.88 13.06
N TRP A 302 29.46 12.90 12.21
CA TRP A 302 28.45 12.81 11.11
C TRP A 302 29.09 12.65 9.72
N GLY A 303 30.42 12.80 9.60
CA GLY A 303 31.13 12.83 8.34
C GLY A 303 31.24 14.23 7.73
N ASP A 304 30.75 15.27 8.41
CA ASP A 304 30.88 16.67 8.09
C ASP A 304 30.99 17.53 9.38
N ASN A 305 31.22 18.84 9.28
CA ASN A 305 31.32 19.75 10.42
C ASN A 305 30.39 20.97 10.29
N TYR A 306 29.38 20.89 9.42
CA TYR A 306 28.50 22.04 9.16
C TYR A 306 27.01 21.68 9.19
N ALA A 307 26.69 20.54 9.82
CA ALA A 307 25.32 20.03 10.03
C ALA A 307 24.55 19.65 8.75
N ASN A 308 25.24 19.24 7.69
CA ASN A 308 24.57 18.71 6.49
C ASN A 308 23.92 17.36 6.78
N ARG A 309 24.72 16.38 7.21
CA ARG A 309 24.25 14.98 7.35
C ARG A 309 23.34 14.77 8.56
N SER A 310 23.53 15.55 9.64
CA SER A 310 22.66 15.47 10.82
C SER A 310 21.28 16.08 10.64
N GLU A 311 21.13 16.97 9.68
CA GLU A 311 19.86 17.68 9.42
C GLU A 311 19.12 17.09 8.21
N ARG A 312 19.40 15.84 7.87
CA ARG A 312 18.69 15.06 6.86
C ARG A 312 17.74 14.11 7.55
N TYR A 313 16.44 14.31 7.31
CA TYR A 313 15.37 13.63 7.98
C TYR A 313 14.56 12.81 6.98
N LEU A 314 14.05 11.66 7.43
CA LEU A 314 12.96 10.93 6.81
C LEU A 314 11.91 10.68 7.88
N ALA A 315 10.69 10.36 7.48
CA ALA A 315 9.65 9.94 8.39
C ALA A 315 8.65 9.01 7.67
N THR A 316 8.03 8.11 8.42
CA THR A 316 6.99 7.23 7.91
C THR A 316 6.00 6.85 9.00
N VAL A 317 4.86 6.35 8.57
CA VAL A 317 3.85 5.67 9.39
C VAL A 317 4.08 4.17 9.27
N ALA A 318 3.97 3.41 10.35
CA ALA A 318 4.12 1.96 10.34
C ALA A 318 3.23 1.30 11.41
N TYR A 319 2.59 0.20 11.09
CA TYR A 319 1.81 -0.64 12.01
C TYR A 319 2.72 -1.67 12.67
N LEU A 320 3.54 -1.21 13.61
CA LEU A 320 4.59 -2.02 14.27
C LEU A 320 4.06 -3.09 15.21
N ASP A 321 2.80 -3.01 15.64
CA ASP A 321 2.11 -4.00 16.47
C ASP A 321 0.97 -4.72 15.69
N GLY A 322 0.95 -4.58 14.37
CA GLY A 322 -0.09 -5.13 13.51
C GLY A 322 -1.28 -4.20 13.27
N ALA A 323 -2.07 -4.54 12.25
CA ALA A 323 -3.14 -3.66 11.73
C ALA A 323 -4.35 -3.48 12.65
N ASP A 324 -4.52 -4.30 13.67
CA ASP A 324 -5.55 -4.15 14.70
C ASP A 324 -5.10 -3.26 15.87
N HIS A 325 -3.90 -2.66 15.77
CA HIS A 325 -3.34 -1.69 16.69
C HIS A 325 -3.20 -0.32 16.03
N ARG A 326 -2.88 0.68 16.83
CA ARG A 326 -2.58 2.03 16.34
C ARG A 326 -1.24 2.06 15.60
N PRO A 327 -1.10 2.85 14.53
CA PRO A 327 0.18 3.01 13.87
C PRO A 327 1.15 3.86 14.72
N SER A 328 2.43 3.63 14.51
CA SER A 328 3.51 4.45 15.06
C SER A 328 4.02 5.45 14.03
N ALA A 329 4.45 6.63 14.48
CA ALA A 329 5.29 7.51 13.69
C ALA A 329 6.76 7.08 13.82
N VAL A 330 7.44 6.84 12.71
CA VAL A 330 8.87 6.54 12.71
C VAL A 330 9.63 7.75 12.19
N MET A 331 10.29 8.48 13.10
CA MET A 331 11.03 9.70 12.80
C MET A 331 12.52 9.39 12.66
N CYS A 332 13.11 9.82 11.56
CA CYS A 332 14.47 9.42 11.23
C CYS A 332 15.43 10.61 11.17
N ARG A 333 16.70 10.38 11.50
CA ARG A 333 17.77 11.37 11.40
C ARG A 333 19.03 10.76 10.81
N GLY A 334 19.55 11.35 9.74
CA GLY A 334 20.78 10.95 9.05
C GLY A 334 20.57 9.67 8.22
N TYR A 335 21.28 9.52 7.12
CA TYR A 335 21.25 8.33 6.27
C TYR A 335 22.54 8.10 5.47
N TYR A 336 23.42 9.07 5.38
CA TYR A 336 24.74 8.94 4.70
C TYR A 336 25.82 8.26 5.55
N THR A 337 25.68 8.33 6.88
CA THR A 337 26.60 7.74 7.85
C THR A 337 25.78 7.20 9.02
N ARG A 338 25.79 7.88 10.17
CA ARG A 338 24.91 7.50 11.29
C ARG A 338 23.46 7.56 10.84
N ALA A 339 22.71 6.53 11.24
CA ALA A 339 21.29 6.42 11.00
C ALA A 339 20.57 6.19 12.34
N TYR A 340 19.54 6.96 12.56
CA TYR A 340 18.68 6.85 13.73
C TYR A 340 17.24 6.78 13.25
N LEU A 341 16.54 5.72 13.68
CA LEU A 341 15.11 5.56 13.48
C LEU A 341 14.47 5.50 14.86
N TRP A 342 13.50 6.35 15.08
CA TRP A 342 12.82 6.53 16.35
C TRP A 342 11.32 6.32 16.17
N ALA A 343 10.81 5.21 16.69
CA ALA A 343 9.39 4.91 16.70
C ALA A 343 8.71 5.56 17.89
N VAL A 344 7.58 6.22 17.61
CA VAL A 344 6.82 7.02 18.56
C VAL A 344 5.35 6.67 18.41
N ASP A 345 4.72 6.30 19.52
CA ASP A 345 3.29 6.07 19.61
C ASP A 345 2.57 7.33 20.11
N PHE A 346 1.34 7.52 19.64
CA PHE A 346 0.42 8.55 20.14
C PHE A 346 -0.85 7.88 20.68
N ASP A 347 -1.28 8.26 21.88
CA ASP A 347 -2.43 7.66 22.57
C ASP A 347 -3.71 8.54 22.59
N GLY A 348 -3.68 9.63 21.82
CA GLY A 348 -4.71 10.69 21.82
C GLY A 348 -4.38 11.86 22.73
N GLU A 349 -3.45 11.68 23.67
CA GLU A 349 -3.01 12.73 24.60
C GLU A 349 -1.51 12.95 24.61
N GLN A 350 -0.71 11.87 24.50
CA GLN A 350 0.73 11.93 24.68
C GLN A 350 1.49 11.13 23.64
N LEU A 351 2.63 11.69 23.20
CA LEU A 351 3.66 10.98 22.44
C LEU A 351 4.55 10.20 23.41
N SER A 352 4.83 8.95 23.11
CA SER A 352 5.73 8.08 23.86
C SER A 352 6.70 7.36 22.94
N THR A 353 7.93 7.15 23.38
CA THR A 353 8.92 6.35 22.63
C THR A 353 8.53 4.88 22.70
N LYS A 354 8.46 4.23 21.53
CA LYS A 354 8.34 2.78 21.42
C LYS A 354 9.74 2.14 21.43
N TRP A 355 10.58 2.57 20.50
CA TRP A 355 11.99 2.16 20.44
C TRP A 355 12.84 3.21 19.69
N LEU A 356 14.16 3.15 19.87
CA LEU A 356 15.14 3.94 19.12
C LEU A 356 16.25 3.02 18.60
N HIS A 357 16.27 2.81 17.27
CA HIS A 357 17.37 2.16 16.56
C HIS A 357 18.50 3.17 16.28
N GLN A 358 19.77 2.77 16.56
CA GLN A 358 20.93 3.63 16.40
C GLN A 358 22.06 2.87 15.71
N SER A 359 22.24 3.07 14.42
CA SER A 359 23.37 2.55 13.64
C SER A 359 24.48 3.59 13.57
N THR A 360 25.46 3.45 14.43
CA THR A 360 26.60 4.38 14.57
C THR A 360 27.91 3.80 14.06
N SER A 361 27.90 2.56 13.59
CA SER A 361 29.04 1.86 12.98
C SER A 361 28.56 0.85 11.94
N THR A 362 29.47 0.36 11.11
CA THR A 362 29.20 -0.57 10.02
C THR A 362 28.99 -2.03 10.45
N SER A 363 29.13 -2.36 11.74
CA SER A 363 29.12 -3.76 12.21
C SER A 363 28.28 -4.00 13.46
N ARG A 364 27.88 -2.95 14.14
CA ARG A 364 27.06 -2.99 15.37
C ARG A 364 26.08 -1.84 15.39
N TYR A 365 24.93 -2.08 15.92
CA TYR A 365 23.93 -1.06 16.21
C TYR A 365 23.47 -1.16 17.67
N SER A 366 22.77 -0.16 18.15
CA SER A 366 22.14 -0.18 19.46
C SER A 366 20.63 -0.01 19.30
N LEU A 367 19.89 -0.71 20.15
CA LEU A 367 18.44 -0.58 20.29
C LEU A 367 18.13 -0.12 21.71
N THR A 368 17.37 0.94 21.84
CA THR A 368 16.85 1.45 23.12
C THR A 368 15.34 1.20 23.13
N ASP A 369 14.86 0.50 24.14
CA ASP A 369 13.44 0.19 24.32
C ASP A 369 12.65 1.35 24.94
N ALA A 370 11.34 1.17 25.13
CA ALA A 370 10.42 2.14 25.72
C ALA A 370 10.82 2.56 27.16
N GLU A 371 11.42 1.66 27.91
CA GLU A 371 11.91 1.90 29.28
C GLU A 371 13.27 2.62 29.30
N GLY A 372 13.87 2.88 28.13
CA GLY A 372 15.18 3.55 28.01
C GLY A 372 16.38 2.62 28.21
N LYS A 373 16.20 1.31 28.23
CA LYS A 373 17.27 0.33 28.30
C LYS A 373 17.89 0.15 26.92
N THR A 374 19.19 0.28 26.83
CA THR A 374 19.93 0.17 25.58
C THR A 374 20.69 -1.15 25.51
N GLU A 375 20.50 -1.86 24.40
CA GLU A 375 21.25 -3.06 24.02
C GLU A 375 22.18 -2.75 22.84
N SER A 376 23.39 -3.28 22.81
CA SER A 376 24.32 -3.20 21.69
C SER A 376 24.39 -4.54 20.97
N ILE A 377 24.02 -4.56 19.70
CA ILE A 377 23.79 -5.76 18.91
C ILE A 377 24.82 -5.83 17.78
N ALA A 378 25.43 -6.99 17.58
CA ALA A 378 26.26 -7.26 16.41
C ALA A 378 25.38 -7.54 15.19
N ALA A 379 25.64 -6.85 14.09
CA ALA A 379 24.89 -7.09 12.86
C ALA A 379 25.28 -8.40 12.20
N PRO A 380 24.35 -9.10 11.52
CA PRO A 380 24.66 -10.25 10.68
C PRO A 380 25.54 -9.86 9.48
N ALA A 381 25.94 -10.82 8.67
CA ALA A 381 26.65 -10.54 7.42
C ALA A 381 25.72 -9.83 6.44
N ALA A 382 26.27 -8.91 5.65
CA ALA A 382 25.51 -8.29 4.56
C ALA A 382 25.15 -9.35 3.51
N THR A 383 23.94 -9.25 2.97
CA THR A 383 23.38 -10.25 2.02
C THR A 383 23.91 -10.06 0.58
N GLY A 384 24.26 -8.83 0.22
CA GLY A 384 24.77 -8.46 -1.10
C GLY A 384 26.29 -8.22 -1.10
N ARG A 385 26.74 -6.99 -0.79
CA ARG A 385 28.14 -6.62 -0.77
C ARG A 385 28.78 -6.93 0.58
N SER A 386 29.55 -7.99 0.68
CA SER A 386 30.18 -8.42 1.95
C SER A 386 31.15 -7.42 2.57
N SER A 387 31.76 -6.54 1.77
CA SER A 387 32.65 -5.45 2.22
C SER A 387 31.91 -4.18 2.63
N GLY A 388 30.60 -4.10 2.40
CA GLY A 388 29.78 -2.96 2.74
C GLY A 388 29.38 -2.91 4.22
N SER A 389 28.58 -1.89 4.57
CA SER A 389 28.02 -1.78 5.91
C SER A 389 27.01 -2.90 6.17
N LYS A 390 27.07 -3.46 7.37
CA LYS A 390 26.16 -4.51 7.83
C LYS A 390 25.00 -3.98 8.68
N THR A 391 24.90 -2.67 8.84
CA THR A 391 23.89 -1.98 9.62
C THR A 391 23.25 -0.88 8.78
N ALA A 392 22.32 -0.13 9.33
CA ALA A 392 21.76 1.05 8.66
C ALA A 392 22.79 2.20 8.49
N TYR A 393 23.99 2.10 9.10
CA TYR A 393 25.07 3.09 8.91
C TYR A 393 25.51 3.14 7.45
N GLY A 394 25.25 4.24 6.77
CA GLY A 394 25.63 4.46 5.37
C GLY A 394 24.79 3.68 4.34
N ASN A 395 23.74 3.00 4.77
CA ASN A 395 22.83 2.21 3.94
C ASN A 395 21.44 2.85 3.75
N GLY A 396 21.24 4.09 4.22
CA GLY A 396 19.95 4.77 4.05
C GLY A 396 19.80 5.36 2.65
N ASN A 397 18.57 5.59 2.24
CA ASN A 397 18.19 6.19 0.96
C ASN A 397 17.69 7.63 1.16
N HIS A 398 17.48 8.40 0.09
CA HIS A 398 16.77 9.67 0.12
C HIS A 398 15.24 9.51 0.24
N ASN A 399 14.77 8.30 0.33
CA ASN A 399 13.38 7.93 0.52
C ASN A 399 13.27 6.74 1.50
N ILE A 400 12.06 6.34 1.84
CA ILE A 400 11.73 5.28 2.78
C ILE A 400 10.48 4.56 2.29
N SER A 401 10.32 3.29 2.61
CA SER A 401 9.09 2.55 2.35
C SER A 401 8.74 1.67 3.54
N VAL A 402 7.49 1.22 3.62
CA VAL A 402 6.97 0.41 4.72
C VAL A 402 6.01 -0.64 4.17
N ALA A 403 6.15 -1.86 4.64
CA ALA A 403 5.23 -2.95 4.39
C ALA A 403 5.48 -4.10 5.37
N ASP A 404 4.50 -4.97 5.58
CA ASP A 404 4.68 -6.30 6.17
C ASP A 404 5.40 -7.18 5.13
N VAL A 405 6.75 -7.20 5.17
CA VAL A 405 7.53 -7.87 4.13
C VAL A 405 7.81 -9.34 4.44
N ASP A 406 7.75 -9.76 5.70
CA ASP A 406 8.01 -11.14 6.10
C ASP A 406 6.73 -11.93 6.43
N GLY A 407 5.57 -11.27 6.36
CA GLY A 407 4.25 -11.88 6.49
C GLY A 407 3.87 -12.21 7.94
N ASP A 408 4.47 -11.54 8.92
CA ASP A 408 4.19 -11.76 10.34
C ASP A 408 3.00 -10.93 10.85
N GLY A 409 2.49 -10.01 10.03
CA GLY A 409 1.36 -9.13 10.30
C GLY A 409 1.73 -7.77 10.90
N ASN A 410 3.02 -7.47 10.99
CA ASN A 410 3.54 -6.17 11.43
C ASN A 410 4.36 -5.55 10.30
N ASP A 411 4.50 -4.24 10.30
CA ASP A 411 5.27 -3.55 9.27
C ASP A 411 6.76 -3.49 9.55
N GLU A 412 7.56 -3.72 8.51
CA GLU A 412 8.97 -3.41 8.45
C GLU A 412 9.24 -2.08 7.76
N ILE A 413 10.37 -1.47 8.12
CA ILE A 413 10.83 -0.21 7.55
C ILE A 413 11.96 -0.48 6.57
N ILE A 414 11.70 -0.28 5.28
CA ILE A 414 12.69 -0.38 4.21
C ILE A 414 13.43 0.96 4.14
N TRP A 415 14.68 0.95 4.65
CA TRP A 415 15.48 2.15 4.86
C TRP A 415 16.35 2.54 3.66
N GLY A 416 16.51 1.63 2.73
CA GLY A 416 17.43 1.66 1.59
C GLY A 416 18.11 0.33 1.45
N SER A 417 19.43 0.31 1.42
CA SER A 417 20.23 -0.93 1.40
C SER A 417 20.15 -1.72 2.73
N CYS A 418 19.05 -1.59 3.47
CA CYS A 418 18.74 -2.40 4.66
C CYS A 418 17.25 -2.23 5.04
N ALA A 419 16.75 -3.17 5.85
CA ALA A 419 15.43 -3.11 6.48
C ALA A 419 15.54 -3.23 8.01
N ILE A 420 14.61 -2.57 8.69
CA ILE A 420 14.45 -2.59 10.15
C ILE A 420 13.10 -3.24 10.46
N ASN A 421 13.16 -4.27 11.30
CA ASN A 421 12.01 -5.03 11.75
C ASN A 421 11.09 -4.18 12.65
N ASN A 422 9.85 -4.57 12.80
CA ASN A 422 8.82 -3.90 13.61
C ASN A 422 9.27 -3.60 15.06
N ASP A 423 10.13 -4.45 15.63
CA ASP A 423 10.69 -4.29 16.98
C ASP A 423 11.93 -3.37 17.05
N GLY A 424 12.30 -2.73 15.93
CA GLY A 424 13.47 -1.85 15.82
C GLY A 424 14.80 -2.59 15.60
N ARG A 425 14.82 -3.92 15.51
CA ARG A 425 16.01 -4.69 15.17
C ARG A 425 16.30 -4.61 13.68
N LEU A 426 17.56 -4.73 13.30
CA LEU A 426 17.94 -4.85 11.90
C LEU A 426 17.43 -6.20 11.35
N LEU A 427 16.59 -6.16 10.32
CA LEU A 427 16.16 -7.36 9.60
C LEU A 427 17.31 -7.87 8.72
N TYR A 428 17.82 -7.06 7.83
CA TYR A 428 18.99 -7.33 7.00
C TYR A 428 19.68 -6.02 6.57
N ALA A 429 20.87 -6.16 5.98
CA ALA A 429 21.54 -5.12 5.19
C ALA A 429 22.15 -5.74 3.95
N THR A 430 21.95 -5.13 2.77
CA THR A 430 22.56 -5.57 1.51
C THR A 430 24.01 -5.10 1.40
N GLY A 431 24.36 -3.99 2.05
CA GLY A 431 25.71 -3.42 2.07
C GLY A 431 26.09 -2.70 0.77
N PHE A 432 25.15 -2.35 -0.09
CA PHE A 432 25.41 -1.58 -1.31
C PHE A 432 25.66 -0.10 -1.05
N GLY A 433 25.23 0.40 0.10
CA GLY A 433 25.46 1.79 0.51
C GLY A 433 24.26 2.70 0.24
N HIS A 434 24.48 4.00 0.32
CA HIS A 434 23.47 5.01 0.15
C HIS A 434 22.91 5.08 -1.27
N GLY A 435 21.59 5.35 -1.38
CA GLY A 435 20.88 5.45 -2.66
C GLY A 435 19.92 6.65 -2.74
N ASP A 436 19.42 6.92 -3.95
CA ASP A 436 18.59 8.10 -4.28
C ASP A 436 17.12 7.76 -4.58
N ALA A 437 16.81 6.54 -4.96
CA ALA A 437 15.44 6.10 -5.23
C ALA A 437 15.25 4.66 -4.77
N ILE A 438 14.05 4.37 -4.24
CA ILE A 438 13.65 3.07 -3.73
C ILE A 438 12.19 2.83 -4.08
N HIS A 439 11.86 1.62 -4.53
CA HIS A 439 10.51 1.19 -4.85
C HIS A 439 10.26 -0.18 -4.22
N VAL A 440 9.09 -0.36 -3.61
CA VAL A 440 8.68 -1.60 -2.93
C VAL A 440 7.31 -2.02 -3.42
N SER A 441 7.22 -3.20 -4.00
CA SER A 441 5.97 -3.85 -4.45
C SER A 441 6.27 -5.31 -4.79
N ASP A 442 5.28 -6.08 -5.17
CA ASP A 442 5.44 -7.40 -5.77
C ASP A 442 5.77 -7.24 -7.27
N PHE A 443 7.07 -7.17 -7.58
CA PHE A 443 7.59 -6.98 -8.95
C PHE A 443 7.97 -8.29 -9.63
N VAL A 444 8.25 -9.35 -8.86
CA VAL A 444 8.78 -10.62 -9.34
C VAL A 444 7.82 -11.76 -8.99
N LEU A 445 6.91 -12.06 -9.89
CA LEU A 445 5.77 -12.98 -9.62
C LEU A 445 6.17 -14.38 -9.14
N ASP A 446 7.37 -14.88 -9.52
CA ASP A 446 7.88 -16.18 -9.11
C ASP A 446 8.61 -16.15 -7.75
N ASN A 447 8.87 -14.96 -7.18
CA ASN A 447 9.42 -14.78 -5.85
C ASN A 447 8.27 -14.42 -4.89
N PRO A 448 7.97 -15.23 -3.87
CA PRO A 448 6.86 -14.92 -2.97
C PRO A 448 7.13 -13.67 -2.13
N GLY A 449 6.18 -12.75 -2.09
CA GLY A 449 6.26 -11.53 -1.27
C GLY A 449 6.63 -10.30 -2.09
N LEU A 450 7.22 -9.32 -1.44
CA LEU A 450 7.58 -8.05 -2.05
C LEU A 450 9.08 -8.01 -2.40
N GLU A 451 9.41 -7.16 -3.37
CA GLU A 451 10.78 -6.82 -3.72
C GLU A 451 11.06 -5.35 -3.46
N VAL A 452 12.36 -5.07 -3.31
CA VAL A 452 12.91 -3.73 -3.25
C VAL A 452 13.77 -3.51 -4.49
N PHE A 453 13.44 -2.49 -5.28
CA PHE A 453 14.32 -1.95 -6.30
C PHE A 453 14.99 -0.69 -5.78
N GLU A 454 16.31 -0.61 -5.81
CA GLU A 454 17.10 0.51 -5.31
C GLU A 454 18.20 0.92 -6.30
N VAL A 455 18.47 2.23 -6.38
CA VAL A 455 19.62 2.79 -7.13
C VAL A 455 20.63 3.41 -6.17
N HIS A 456 21.93 3.32 -6.46
CA HIS A 456 23.04 3.65 -5.56
C HIS A 456 23.82 4.88 -5.98
N GLU A 457 24.03 5.81 -5.02
CA GLU A 457 24.91 6.99 -5.16
C GLU A 457 26.35 6.69 -4.80
N GLU A 458 26.64 5.60 -4.05
CA GLU A 458 27.98 5.27 -3.62
C GLU A 458 28.69 4.26 -4.51
N SER A 459 30.01 4.47 -4.72
CA SER A 459 30.82 3.57 -5.56
C SER A 459 30.80 2.12 -5.05
N PRO A 460 30.63 1.15 -5.97
CA PRO A 460 30.70 1.20 -7.43
C PRO A 460 29.45 1.66 -8.16
N TYR A 461 28.49 2.29 -7.46
CA TYR A 461 27.24 2.76 -8.02
C TYR A 461 26.38 1.64 -8.62
N GLY A 462 25.27 1.98 -9.27
CA GLY A 462 24.42 1.00 -9.96
C GLY A 462 23.06 0.84 -9.34
N TRP A 463 22.53 -0.37 -9.38
CA TRP A 463 21.21 -0.71 -8.85
C TRP A 463 21.17 -2.17 -8.39
N ASP A 464 20.21 -2.48 -7.55
CA ASP A 464 19.82 -3.85 -7.23
C ASP A 464 18.31 -4.02 -7.11
N LEU A 465 17.87 -5.25 -7.28
CA LEU A 465 16.55 -5.78 -6.98
C LEU A 465 16.75 -6.92 -6.00
N HIS A 466 16.13 -6.83 -4.83
CA HIS A 466 16.26 -7.84 -3.79
C HIS A 466 14.92 -8.19 -3.15
N ASP A 467 14.83 -9.37 -2.61
CA ASP A 467 13.73 -9.86 -1.82
C ASP A 467 13.58 -9.03 -0.54
N ALA A 468 12.41 -8.45 -0.32
CA ALA A 468 12.19 -7.47 0.74
C ALA A 468 12.20 -8.09 2.15
N ALA A 469 11.84 -9.37 2.30
CA ALA A 469 11.84 -10.07 3.58
C ALA A 469 13.25 -10.46 4.05
N THR A 470 14.13 -10.81 3.12
CA THR A 470 15.41 -11.46 3.44
C THR A 470 16.64 -10.67 3.03
N GLY A 471 16.47 -9.64 2.19
CA GLY A 471 17.57 -8.92 1.56
C GLY A 471 18.38 -9.76 0.56
N LYS A 472 17.86 -10.91 0.11
CA LYS A 472 18.49 -11.75 -0.90
C LYS A 472 18.52 -11.03 -2.23
N ILE A 473 19.71 -10.83 -2.80
CA ILE A 473 19.85 -10.18 -4.10
C ILE A 473 19.32 -11.10 -5.19
N LEU A 474 18.34 -10.63 -5.93
CA LEU A 474 17.77 -11.29 -7.11
C LEU A 474 18.54 -10.86 -8.35
N LEU A 475 18.69 -9.56 -8.56
CA LEU A 475 19.42 -8.95 -9.67
C LEU A 475 20.25 -7.77 -9.15
N SER A 476 21.40 -7.52 -9.77
CA SER A 476 22.17 -6.29 -9.50
C SER A 476 23.12 -5.98 -10.63
N ALA A 477 23.42 -4.71 -10.83
CA ALA A 477 24.46 -4.27 -11.73
C ALA A 477 25.22 -3.06 -11.17
N THR A 478 26.46 -2.90 -11.60
CA THR A 478 27.25 -1.70 -11.26
C THR A 478 27.25 -0.73 -12.45
N SER A 479 27.21 0.55 -12.18
CA SER A 479 27.39 1.61 -13.16
C SER A 479 28.70 2.38 -12.93
N GLY A 480 29.13 3.15 -13.90
CA GLY A 480 30.42 3.89 -13.77
C GLY A 480 30.29 5.25 -13.10
N ALA A 481 29.08 5.64 -12.66
CA ALA A 481 28.78 6.93 -12.09
C ALA A 481 27.57 6.82 -11.15
N ASP A 482 27.41 7.86 -10.34
CA ASP A 482 26.22 8.07 -9.50
C ASP A 482 24.94 7.82 -10.29
N ASN A 483 24.06 7.00 -9.70
CA ASN A 483 22.78 6.60 -10.27
C ASN A 483 21.64 7.25 -9.48
N GLY A 484 21.44 8.53 -9.70
CA GLY A 484 20.56 9.38 -8.88
C GLY A 484 19.07 9.24 -9.14
N ARG A 485 18.61 8.29 -9.96
CA ARG A 485 17.19 8.04 -10.26
C ARG A 485 16.97 6.64 -10.81
N GLY A 486 15.82 6.09 -10.51
CA GLY A 486 15.31 4.85 -11.06
C GLY A 486 13.83 4.71 -10.78
N VAL A 487 13.16 3.87 -11.54
CA VAL A 487 11.75 3.50 -11.37
C VAL A 487 11.63 1.99 -11.57
N CYS A 488 10.78 1.38 -10.77
CA CYS A 488 10.24 0.05 -11.03
C CYS A 488 8.71 0.19 -11.13
N ALA A 489 8.10 -0.32 -12.21
CA ALA A 489 6.68 -0.17 -12.50
C ALA A 489 6.22 -1.23 -13.50
N ASP A 490 4.99 -1.69 -13.42
CA ASP A 490 4.38 -2.60 -14.40
C ASP A 490 3.85 -1.79 -15.59
N VAL A 491 4.69 -1.65 -16.62
CA VAL A 491 4.38 -0.83 -17.80
C VAL A 491 4.16 -1.62 -19.08
N ASP A 492 4.66 -2.87 -19.15
CA ASP A 492 4.68 -3.64 -20.39
C ASP A 492 3.70 -4.80 -20.43
N SER A 493 2.59 -4.62 -21.11
CA SER A 493 1.54 -5.65 -21.25
C SER A 493 1.98 -6.95 -21.98
N GLU A 494 3.16 -7.00 -22.54
CA GLU A 494 3.73 -8.20 -23.21
C GLU A 494 4.70 -8.97 -22.31
N SER A 495 5.02 -8.47 -21.13
CA SER A 495 5.81 -9.16 -20.11
C SER A 495 5.03 -9.36 -18.81
N GLU A 496 5.46 -10.28 -17.97
CA GLU A 496 4.85 -10.55 -16.67
C GLU A 496 5.68 -9.92 -15.55
N GLY A 497 5.00 -9.33 -14.56
CA GLY A 497 5.62 -8.61 -13.46
C GLY A 497 6.13 -7.24 -13.86
N GLY A 498 6.81 -6.56 -12.93
CA GLY A 498 7.27 -5.20 -13.14
C GLY A 498 8.48 -5.08 -14.07
N GLU A 499 8.66 -3.90 -14.65
CA GLU A 499 9.87 -3.46 -15.33
C GLU A 499 10.62 -2.46 -14.46
N PHE A 500 11.97 -2.48 -14.55
CA PHE A 500 12.78 -1.46 -13.91
C PHE A 500 13.86 -0.88 -14.82
N TRP A 501 14.22 0.37 -14.56
CA TRP A 501 15.26 1.09 -15.27
C TRP A 501 15.80 2.24 -14.41
N SER A 502 16.95 2.75 -14.80
CA SER A 502 17.60 3.79 -14.01
C SER A 502 18.31 4.85 -14.86
N ALA A 503 18.81 5.88 -14.20
CA ALA A 503 19.63 6.92 -14.81
C ALA A 503 20.99 6.38 -15.32
N ALA A 504 21.39 5.17 -14.97
CA ALA A 504 22.55 4.49 -15.56
C ALA A 504 22.38 4.22 -17.05
N LYS A 505 21.13 4.18 -17.55
CA LYS A 505 20.77 3.99 -18.97
C LYS A 505 21.29 2.69 -19.58
N ASP A 506 21.34 1.64 -18.80
CA ASP A 506 21.83 0.31 -19.17
C ASP A 506 20.75 -0.60 -19.74
N GLY A 507 19.49 -0.21 -19.63
CA GLY A 507 18.34 -0.90 -20.21
C GLY A 507 17.05 -0.68 -19.44
N VAL A 508 15.94 -1.13 -20.03
CA VAL A 508 14.69 -1.43 -19.33
C VAL A 508 14.68 -2.93 -19.14
N PHE A 509 14.62 -3.38 -17.90
CA PHE A 509 14.72 -4.79 -17.52
C PHE A 509 13.35 -5.30 -17.07
N ASN A 510 12.98 -6.51 -17.45
CA ASN A 510 11.90 -7.22 -16.81
C ASN A 510 12.39 -7.79 -15.48
N ALA A 511 11.68 -7.52 -14.39
CA ALA A 511 12.09 -7.88 -13.03
C ALA A 511 12.15 -9.40 -12.80
N SER A 512 11.21 -10.16 -13.37
CA SER A 512 11.14 -11.61 -13.19
C SER A 512 12.27 -12.36 -13.94
N THR A 513 12.65 -11.87 -15.12
CA THR A 513 13.63 -12.59 -15.97
C THR A 513 15.03 -11.98 -15.95
N GLY A 514 15.18 -10.74 -15.52
CA GLY A 514 16.43 -9.97 -15.60
C GLY A 514 16.84 -9.61 -17.03
N GLN A 515 15.99 -9.84 -18.02
CA GLN A 515 16.30 -9.56 -19.42
C GLN A 515 16.06 -8.10 -19.77
N VAL A 516 16.93 -7.54 -20.60
CA VAL A 516 16.72 -6.21 -21.20
C VAL A 516 15.65 -6.32 -22.28
N ILE A 517 14.52 -5.67 -22.09
CA ILE A 517 13.41 -5.62 -23.05
C ILE A 517 13.48 -4.40 -23.98
N SER A 518 14.21 -3.35 -23.56
CA SER A 518 14.41 -2.15 -24.39
C SER A 518 15.68 -1.40 -23.99
N THR A 519 16.24 -0.65 -24.95
CA THR A 519 17.30 0.35 -24.72
C THR A 519 16.76 1.78 -24.75
N ASN A 520 15.44 1.95 -24.95
CA ASN A 520 14.77 3.24 -24.87
C ASN A 520 14.39 3.50 -23.43
N ILE A 521 15.23 4.25 -22.70
CA ILE A 521 15.02 4.50 -21.27
C ILE A 521 13.90 5.52 -21.08
N PRO A 522 12.83 5.17 -20.33
CA PRO A 522 11.74 6.08 -20.03
C PRO A 522 12.12 7.17 -19.02
N ALA A 523 11.13 8.00 -18.65
CA ALA A 523 11.21 8.89 -17.49
C ALA A 523 11.53 8.09 -16.21
N THR A 524 12.24 8.71 -15.26
CA THR A 524 12.81 8.03 -14.10
C THR A 524 12.35 8.58 -12.74
N ASN A 525 11.26 9.40 -12.72
CA ASN A 525 10.83 10.02 -11.47
C ASN A 525 9.59 9.36 -10.85
N PHE A 526 8.44 9.29 -11.58
CA PHE A 526 7.19 8.80 -11.02
C PHE A 526 6.48 7.83 -11.97
N ARG A 527 5.64 6.97 -11.40
CA ARG A 527 4.62 6.19 -12.08
C ARG A 527 3.23 6.70 -11.69
N VAL A 528 2.18 6.44 -12.43
CA VAL A 528 0.80 6.86 -12.15
C VAL A 528 -0.21 5.96 -12.85
N TYR A 529 -1.33 5.65 -12.21
CA TYR A 529 -2.49 5.05 -12.88
C TYR A 529 -3.38 6.14 -13.48
N TRP A 530 -3.44 6.27 -14.81
CA TRP A 530 -4.12 7.37 -15.47
C TRP A 530 -5.12 6.97 -16.57
N ASP A 531 -4.74 6.17 -17.56
CA ASP A 531 -5.55 5.99 -18.77
C ASP A 531 -6.68 4.97 -18.66
N GLY A 532 -6.72 4.19 -17.60
CA GLY A 532 -7.80 3.27 -17.25
C GLY A 532 -7.60 1.84 -17.75
N ASP A 533 -6.45 1.49 -18.30
CA ASP A 533 -5.99 0.11 -18.35
C ASP A 533 -5.30 -0.25 -17.02
N LEU A 534 -4.74 -1.45 -16.87
CA LEU A 534 -4.16 -1.90 -15.61
C LEU A 534 -2.65 -1.67 -15.50
N TYR A 535 -2.02 -1.14 -16.56
CA TYR A 535 -0.59 -0.88 -16.63
C TYR A 535 -0.29 0.58 -16.27
N GLU A 536 0.79 0.77 -15.56
CA GLU A 536 1.19 2.08 -15.06
C GLU A 536 1.67 3.00 -16.19
N GLU A 537 1.26 4.27 -16.15
CA GLU A 537 1.86 5.35 -16.89
C GLU A 537 3.03 5.94 -16.09
N LEU A 538 3.83 6.76 -16.75
CA LEU A 538 4.95 7.45 -16.15
C LEU A 538 4.68 8.94 -16.07
N PHE A 539 5.00 9.55 -14.94
CA PHE A 539 4.88 10.98 -14.74
C PHE A 539 6.26 11.61 -14.54
N ASP A 540 6.53 12.67 -15.28
CA ASP A 540 7.76 13.46 -15.16
C ASP A 540 7.55 14.90 -15.61
N GLY A 541 8.55 15.75 -15.44
CA GLY A 541 8.53 17.13 -15.88
C GLY A 541 9.42 17.38 -17.08
N ARG A 542 8.87 18.06 -18.11
CA ARG A 542 9.72 18.60 -19.17
C ARG A 542 10.44 19.84 -18.68
N TYR A 543 11.76 19.76 -18.63
CA TYR A 543 12.59 20.88 -18.24
C TYR A 543 12.43 22.10 -19.14
N SER A 544 12.27 23.27 -18.50
CA SER A 544 12.31 24.56 -19.16
C SER A 544 13.37 25.46 -18.52
N THR A 545 14.28 25.98 -19.29
CA THR A 545 15.34 26.90 -18.81
C THR A 545 14.80 28.26 -18.35
N SER A 546 13.54 28.56 -18.59
CA SER A 546 12.93 29.88 -18.28
C SER A 546 12.11 29.91 -16.99
N ASN A 547 11.82 28.76 -16.37
CA ASN A 547 10.88 28.68 -15.26
C ASN A 547 11.40 27.88 -14.06
N SER A 548 10.93 28.23 -12.89
CA SER A 548 11.26 27.62 -11.59
C SER A 548 10.63 26.24 -11.35
N GLY A 549 10.10 25.59 -12.35
CA GLY A 549 9.57 24.24 -12.33
C GLY A 549 9.54 23.64 -13.71
N CYS A 550 9.31 22.32 -13.81
CA CYS A 550 9.14 21.65 -15.09
C CYS A 550 7.66 21.57 -15.47
N THR A 551 7.37 21.49 -16.76
CA THR A 551 6.00 21.24 -17.24
C THR A 551 5.64 19.78 -17.01
N PRO A 552 4.59 19.48 -16.22
CA PRO A 552 4.19 18.12 -15.90
C PRO A 552 3.72 17.37 -17.16
N THR A 553 4.18 16.13 -17.32
CA THR A 553 3.87 15.32 -18.50
C THR A 553 3.68 13.87 -18.11
N ILE A 554 2.61 13.26 -18.62
CA ILE A 554 2.31 11.83 -18.48
C ILE A 554 2.72 11.13 -19.76
N TYR A 555 3.42 9.99 -19.62
CA TYR A 555 3.89 9.17 -20.73
C TYR A 555 3.30 7.76 -20.60
N LYS A 556 2.94 7.16 -21.73
CA LYS A 556 2.54 5.75 -21.82
C LYS A 556 3.61 4.93 -22.49
N TRP A 557 3.93 3.77 -21.90
CA TRP A 557 4.74 2.76 -22.55
C TRP A 557 3.96 2.11 -23.69
N ASN A 558 4.62 1.90 -24.81
CA ASN A 558 4.07 1.15 -25.94
C ASN A 558 4.79 -0.20 -26.01
N SER A 559 4.10 -1.27 -25.61
CA SER A 559 4.66 -2.62 -25.55
C SER A 559 5.14 -3.12 -26.91
N SER A 560 4.48 -2.74 -28.03
CA SER A 560 4.89 -3.17 -29.38
C SER A 560 6.20 -2.51 -29.85
N ASP A 561 6.40 -1.23 -29.52
CA ASP A 561 7.57 -0.43 -29.92
C ASP A 561 8.68 -0.45 -28.88
N LYS A 562 8.38 -0.92 -27.67
CA LYS A 562 9.27 -0.92 -26.49
C LYS A 562 9.84 0.47 -26.21
N LYS A 563 8.98 1.48 -26.18
CA LYS A 563 9.33 2.87 -25.88
C LYS A 563 8.14 3.64 -25.34
N THR A 564 8.38 4.81 -24.72
CA THR A 564 7.34 5.72 -24.26
C THR A 564 6.88 6.72 -25.31
N ASN A 565 5.58 7.04 -25.27
CA ASN A 565 4.98 8.14 -25.99
C ASN A 565 4.39 9.14 -25.00
N GLU A 566 4.37 10.42 -25.35
CA GLU A 566 3.66 11.43 -24.56
C GLU A 566 2.15 11.17 -24.65
N LEU A 567 1.53 10.87 -23.50
CA LEU A 567 0.09 10.66 -23.39
C LEU A 567 -0.64 12.00 -23.16
N LYS A 568 -0.20 12.75 -22.15
CA LYS A 568 -0.85 14.00 -21.75
C LYS A 568 0.18 14.97 -21.18
N ARG A 569 0.11 16.21 -21.57
CA ARG A 569 0.84 17.31 -20.94
C ARG A 569 -0.15 18.13 -20.12
N LEU A 570 0.15 18.29 -18.82
CA LEU A 570 -0.68 19.05 -17.90
C LEU A 570 -0.25 20.52 -17.92
N THR A 571 -0.80 21.29 -18.86
CA THR A 571 -0.42 22.70 -19.07
C THR A 571 -1.47 23.68 -18.61
N GLU A 572 -2.64 23.20 -18.26
CA GLU A 572 -3.75 24.00 -17.78
C GLU A 572 -3.31 24.77 -16.51
N HIS A 573 -3.67 26.03 -16.41
CA HIS A 573 -3.34 26.89 -15.27
C HIS A 573 -1.82 27.06 -15.02
N ASP A 574 -1.00 27.01 -16.08
CA ASP A 574 0.47 27.05 -15.96
C ASP A 574 1.04 26.08 -14.89
N ALA A 575 0.48 24.86 -14.83
CA ALA A 575 0.86 23.86 -13.83
C ALA A 575 2.37 23.58 -13.84
N ARG A 576 2.96 23.46 -12.64
CA ARG A 576 4.40 23.25 -12.44
C ARG A 576 4.65 22.12 -11.47
N THR A 577 5.73 21.36 -11.74
CA THR A 577 6.26 20.37 -10.80
C THR A 577 6.99 21.04 -9.64
N CYS A 578 7.13 20.32 -8.53
CA CYS A 578 7.96 20.70 -7.41
C CYS A 578 9.42 20.18 -7.58
N ASN A 579 10.30 20.60 -6.69
CA ASN A 579 11.65 20.05 -6.51
C ASN A 579 12.54 20.07 -7.78
N TYR A 580 12.32 21.03 -8.67
CA TYR A 580 13.10 21.32 -9.88
C TYR A 580 13.29 20.08 -10.77
N THR A 581 14.54 19.60 -10.93
CA THR A 581 14.84 18.44 -11.82
C THR A 581 14.32 17.11 -11.30
N LYS A 582 13.88 17.05 -10.04
CA LYS A 582 13.20 15.88 -9.48
C LYS A 582 11.76 15.78 -10.02
N ALA A 583 11.21 16.91 -10.49
CA ALA A 583 9.94 17.02 -11.21
C ALA A 583 8.78 16.30 -10.51
N THR A 584 8.69 16.43 -9.18
CA THR A 584 7.67 15.76 -8.37
C THR A 584 6.35 16.51 -8.43
N PRO A 585 5.18 15.86 -8.29
CA PRO A 585 3.93 16.54 -8.02
C PRO A 585 3.96 17.18 -6.61
N CYS A 586 3.00 18.06 -6.31
CA CYS A 586 2.72 18.41 -4.92
C CYS A 586 2.20 17.19 -4.16
N LEU A 587 1.33 16.41 -4.80
CA LEU A 587 0.83 15.12 -4.32
C LEU A 587 0.31 14.32 -5.51
N GLN A 588 0.46 13.01 -5.46
CA GLN A 588 -0.19 12.02 -6.30
C GLN A 588 -0.87 11.00 -5.39
N ALA A 589 -2.18 10.85 -5.52
CA ALA A 589 -2.96 9.87 -4.76
C ALA A 589 -4.35 9.65 -5.38
N ASP A 590 -4.98 8.50 -5.09
CA ASP A 590 -6.39 8.22 -5.36
C ASP A 590 -7.26 8.97 -4.34
N LEU A 591 -7.62 10.21 -4.67
CA LEU A 591 -8.34 11.11 -3.75
C LEU A 591 -9.86 11.01 -3.86
N PHE A 592 -10.39 10.71 -5.06
CA PHE A 592 -11.82 10.59 -5.32
C PHE A 592 -12.08 9.95 -6.69
N GLY A 593 -13.34 9.64 -6.98
CA GLY A 593 -13.71 8.97 -8.22
C GLY A 593 -13.44 7.47 -8.14
N ASP A 594 -13.01 6.89 -9.25
CA ASP A 594 -12.58 5.50 -9.28
C ASP A 594 -11.09 5.37 -8.85
N TRP A 595 -10.54 4.21 -8.95
CA TRP A 595 -9.19 3.86 -8.48
C TRP A 595 -8.03 4.62 -9.14
N ARG A 596 -8.27 5.46 -10.16
CA ARG A 596 -7.18 6.21 -10.81
C ARG A 596 -6.80 7.44 -10.00
N GLU A 597 -5.51 7.76 -10.10
CA GLU A 597 -4.89 8.74 -9.22
C GLU A 597 -5.12 10.18 -9.68
N GLU A 598 -5.29 11.09 -8.74
CA GLU A 598 -5.21 12.52 -8.96
C GLU A 598 -3.77 13.01 -8.83
N ILE A 599 -3.45 14.06 -9.61
CA ILE A 599 -2.15 14.74 -9.57
C ILE A 599 -2.38 16.19 -9.18
N ILE A 600 -1.80 16.62 -8.07
CA ILE A 600 -1.88 18.00 -7.57
C ILE A 600 -0.61 18.75 -7.98
N MET A 601 -0.79 19.92 -8.62
CA MET A 601 0.28 20.77 -9.11
C MET A 601 0.06 22.22 -8.65
N TRP A 602 1.13 22.97 -8.44
CA TRP A 602 1.01 24.40 -8.17
C TRP A 602 0.93 25.23 -9.48
N ASP A 603 0.31 26.41 -9.39
CA ASP A 603 0.12 27.32 -10.54
C ASP A 603 1.33 28.26 -10.65
N GLY A 604 2.08 28.14 -11.74
CA GLY A 604 3.29 28.94 -11.98
C GLY A 604 3.01 30.42 -12.24
N ALA A 605 1.82 30.75 -12.73
CA ALA A 605 1.39 32.14 -12.97
C ALA A 605 0.86 32.80 -11.69
N ASP A 606 0.19 32.00 -10.82
CA ASP A 606 -0.39 32.48 -9.56
C ASP A 606 -0.14 31.46 -8.41
N PRO A 607 1.00 31.51 -7.74
CA PRO A 607 1.32 30.58 -6.66
C PRO A 607 0.40 30.64 -5.42
N SER A 608 -0.65 31.42 -5.44
CA SER A 608 -1.75 31.32 -4.47
C SER A 608 -2.77 30.23 -4.86
N LYS A 609 -2.49 29.43 -5.88
CA LYS A 609 -3.39 28.40 -6.39
C LYS A 609 -2.66 27.08 -6.60
N ILE A 610 -3.41 26.02 -6.49
CA ILE A 610 -3.06 24.67 -6.93
C ILE A 610 -4.13 24.16 -7.87
N THR A 611 -3.78 23.19 -8.70
CA THR A 611 -4.70 22.52 -9.60
C THR A 611 -4.67 21.03 -9.34
N ILE A 612 -5.84 20.43 -9.13
CA ILE A 612 -6.04 18.98 -9.05
C ILE A 612 -6.42 18.50 -10.45
N PHE A 613 -5.62 17.61 -11.01
CA PHE A 613 -5.88 16.96 -12.29
C PHE A 613 -6.42 15.55 -12.06
N THR A 614 -7.42 15.17 -12.82
CA THR A 614 -8.01 13.85 -12.86
C THR A 614 -8.27 13.41 -14.30
N THR A 615 -8.74 12.19 -14.52
CA THR A 615 -9.05 11.65 -15.84
C THR A 615 -10.56 11.47 -16.05
N THR A 616 -11.00 11.55 -17.30
CA THR A 616 -12.37 11.21 -17.73
C THR A 616 -12.40 10.04 -18.72
N THR A 617 -11.30 9.33 -18.85
CA THR A 617 -11.21 8.13 -19.66
C THR A 617 -12.02 7.01 -18.98
N ALA A 618 -12.94 6.39 -19.68
CA ALA A 618 -13.74 5.31 -19.10
C ALA A 618 -12.88 4.06 -18.89
N SER A 619 -13.00 3.46 -17.71
CA SER A 619 -12.41 2.15 -17.39
C SER A 619 -13.50 1.11 -17.16
N SER A 620 -13.29 -0.09 -17.68
CA SER A 620 -14.15 -1.25 -17.38
C SER A 620 -13.64 -2.09 -16.22
N PHE A 621 -12.46 -1.79 -15.70
CA PHE A 621 -11.90 -2.49 -14.56
C PHE A 621 -12.56 -2.04 -13.26
N ARG A 622 -12.69 -2.99 -12.35
CA ARG A 622 -13.26 -2.80 -11.03
C ARG A 622 -12.16 -3.05 -10.03
N VAL A 623 -11.62 -1.95 -9.52
CA VAL A 623 -10.53 -1.95 -8.55
C VAL A 623 -11.02 -1.22 -7.31
N PRO A 624 -10.82 -1.75 -6.10
CA PRO A 624 -11.02 -0.99 -4.88
C PRO A 624 -10.15 0.28 -4.87
N THR A 625 -10.58 1.30 -4.16
CA THR A 625 -9.74 2.50 -3.98
C THR A 625 -8.34 2.09 -3.52
N LEU A 626 -7.31 2.63 -4.18
CA LEU A 626 -5.92 2.33 -3.85
C LEU A 626 -5.58 2.76 -2.41
N MET A 627 -6.32 3.73 -1.85
CA MET A 627 -6.17 4.17 -0.46
C MET A 627 -6.56 3.09 0.56
N HIS A 628 -7.20 1.99 0.15
CA HIS A 628 -7.45 0.83 0.98
C HIS A 628 -6.41 -0.29 0.82
N ASP A 629 -5.43 -0.13 -0.07
CA ASP A 629 -4.21 -0.93 -0.07
C ASP A 629 -3.24 -0.39 0.98
N HIS A 630 -2.74 -1.27 1.84
CA HIS A 630 -1.91 -0.91 2.98
C HIS A 630 -0.59 -0.22 2.56
N VAL A 631 0.13 -0.82 1.62
CA VAL A 631 1.42 -0.30 1.13
C VAL A 631 1.23 1.05 0.44
N TYR A 632 0.18 1.15 -0.39
CA TYR A 632 -0.14 2.39 -1.10
C TYR A 632 -0.50 3.52 -0.15
N ARG A 633 -1.39 3.27 0.83
CA ARG A 633 -1.82 4.31 1.77
C ARG A 633 -0.67 4.84 2.63
N LEU A 634 0.21 3.95 3.09
CA LEU A 634 1.44 4.36 3.77
C LEU A 634 2.36 5.14 2.82
N GLY A 635 2.45 4.72 1.55
CA GLY A 635 3.16 5.42 0.49
C GLY A 635 2.70 6.86 0.31
N VAL A 636 1.41 7.12 0.35
CA VAL A 636 0.84 8.48 0.30
C VAL A 636 1.25 9.28 1.54
N ALA A 637 1.29 8.68 2.72
CA ALA A 637 1.68 9.37 3.95
C ALA A 637 3.17 9.78 3.96
N TRP A 638 4.08 8.97 3.41
CA TRP A 638 5.51 9.30 3.34
C TRP A 638 5.93 9.98 2.01
N GLN A 639 5.02 10.20 1.05
CA GLN A 639 5.37 10.77 -0.26
C GLN A 639 6.10 12.11 -0.17
N ASN A 640 5.84 12.91 0.86
CA ASN A 640 6.45 14.24 1.06
C ASN A 640 7.89 14.21 1.57
N VAL A 641 8.51 13.03 1.78
CA VAL A 641 9.85 12.95 2.34
C VAL A 641 10.94 13.14 1.28
N ALA A 642 11.95 13.91 1.62
CA ALA A 642 13.21 14.14 0.91
C ALA A 642 13.07 14.19 -0.63
N TYR A 643 13.40 13.11 -1.32
CA TYR A 643 13.27 13.02 -2.79
C TYR A 643 11.99 12.29 -3.19
N ASN A 644 10.85 12.78 -2.83
CA ASN A 644 9.53 12.21 -3.10
C ASN A 644 9.51 11.08 -4.15
N GLN A 645 8.91 9.94 -3.79
CA GLN A 645 8.72 8.79 -4.69
C GLN A 645 7.22 8.48 -4.78
N PRO A 646 6.75 7.84 -5.87
CA PRO A 646 5.35 7.46 -6.01
C PRO A 646 4.97 6.37 -4.98
N PRO A 647 3.74 6.38 -4.47
CA PRO A 647 3.23 5.25 -3.71
C PRO A 647 3.08 4.03 -4.63
N HIS A 648 3.26 2.82 -4.12
CA HIS A 648 3.05 1.56 -4.84
C HIS A 648 1.99 0.71 -4.15
N LEU A 649 1.30 -0.13 -4.92
CA LEU A 649 0.46 -1.19 -4.37
C LEU A 649 1.31 -2.32 -3.78
N GLY A 650 0.78 -3.03 -2.79
CA GLY A 650 1.38 -4.24 -2.24
C GLY A 650 1.22 -5.47 -3.13
N TYR A 651 0.74 -5.32 -4.37
CA TYR A 651 0.46 -6.42 -5.29
C TYR A 651 0.49 -5.95 -6.76
N PRO A 652 0.77 -6.85 -7.72
CA PRO A 652 0.78 -6.53 -9.14
C PRO A 652 -0.67 -6.43 -9.67
N LEU A 653 -1.15 -5.20 -9.94
CA LEU A 653 -2.55 -4.93 -10.28
C LEU A 653 -3.01 -5.65 -11.56
N ALA A 654 -2.18 -5.64 -12.61
CA ALA A 654 -2.55 -6.25 -13.89
C ALA A 654 -2.73 -7.76 -13.78
N GLU A 655 -1.85 -8.44 -13.04
CA GLU A 655 -1.92 -9.87 -12.79
C GLU A 655 -3.05 -10.25 -11.83
N ALA A 656 -3.25 -9.46 -10.78
CA ALA A 656 -4.31 -9.70 -9.79
C ALA A 656 -5.71 -9.66 -10.42
N LEU A 657 -5.90 -8.86 -11.48
CA LEU A 657 -7.19 -8.73 -12.18
C LEU A 657 -7.32 -9.60 -13.44
N ARG A 658 -6.44 -10.59 -13.63
CA ARG A 658 -6.61 -11.59 -14.69
C ARG A 658 -7.84 -12.47 -14.44
N PRO A 659 -8.53 -12.94 -15.50
CA PRO A 659 -9.74 -13.75 -15.32
C PRO A 659 -9.43 -15.08 -14.62
N TYR A 660 -10.20 -15.42 -13.58
CA TYR A 660 -10.05 -16.70 -12.88
C TYR A 660 -11.37 -17.29 -12.38
N LEU A 661 -11.33 -18.57 -12.01
CA LEU A 661 -12.42 -19.28 -11.34
C LEU A 661 -12.30 -19.10 -9.82
N VAL A 662 -13.38 -18.64 -9.18
CA VAL A 662 -13.42 -18.46 -7.71
C VAL A 662 -13.34 -19.80 -6.97
N ASN A 663 -13.91 -20.87 -7.53
CA ASN A 663 -13.77 -22.20 -6.96
C ASN A 663 -12.40 -22.79 -7.38
N PRO A 664 -11.46 -22.99 -6.44
CA PRO A 664 -10.13 -23.53 -6.74
C PRO A 664 -10.18 -25.04 -7.07
N GLU A 665 -11.28 -25.74 -6.73
CA GLU A 665 -11.39 -27.18 -6.94
C GLU A 665 -11.64 -27.49 -8.42
N LYS A 666 -10.61 -27.96 -9.10
CA LYS A 666 -10.65 -28.33 -10.52
C LYS A 666 -10.83 -29.80 -10.77
N THR A 667 -10.87 -30.64 -9.73
CA THR A 667 -11.07 -32.09 -9.83
C THR A 667 -12.15 -32.53 -8.86
N ILE A 668 -13.21 -33.14 -9.38
CA ILE A 668 -14.34 -33.69 -8.61
C ILE A 668 -14.31 -35.20 -8.77
N THR A 669 -14.19 -35.95 -7.70
CA THR A 669 -14.26 -37.43 -7.75
C THR A 669 -15.67 -37.92 -7.41
N VAL A 670 -16.26 -38.74 -8.29
CA VAL A 670 -17.59 -39.32 -8.12
C VAL A 670 -17.59 -40.82 -8.49
N ALA A 671 -18.54 -41.57 -7.95
CA ALA A 671 -18.74 -42.95 -8.43
C ALA A 671 -19.42 -42.95 -9.83
N VAL A 672 -19.15 -43.98 -10.62
CA VAL A 672 -19.87 -44.21 -11.88
C VAL A 672 -21.34 -44.32 -11.58
N GLY A 673 -22.17 -43.54 -12.29
CA GLY A 673 -23.62 -43.52 -12.10
C GLY A 673 -24.10 -42.42 -11.12
N ASP A 674 -23.22 -41.79 -10.38
CA ASP A 674 -23.58 -40.66 -9.49
C ASP A 674 -23.74 -39.36 -10.29
N SER A 675 -24.66 -38.51 -9.84
CA SER A 675 -24.81 -37.18 -10.45
C SER A 675 -23.76 -36.19 -9.93
N VAL A 676 -23.20 -35.43 -10.83
CA VAL A 676 -22.33 -34.31 -10.55
C VAL A 676 -23.02 -33.02 -10.97
N HIS A 677 -22.84 -31.98 -10.16
CA HIS A 677 -23.28 -30.63 -10.46
C HIS A 677 -22.17 -29.67 -10.08
N TYR A 678 -21.55 -29.02 -11.06
CA TYR A 678 -20.52 -28.05 -10.88
C TYR A 678 -21.02 -26.65 -11.24
N ASN A 679 -20.82 -25.70 -10.33
CA ASN A 679 -21.00 -24.28 -10.58
C ASN A 679 -19.84 -23.52 -9.95
N SER A 680 -19.33 -22.54 -10.66
CA SER A 680 -18.34 -21.60 -10.15
C SER A 680 -18.66 -20.21 -10.66
N TYR A 681 -18.33 -19.19 -9.85
CA TYR A 681 -18.22 -17.83 -10.32
C TYR A 681 -16.88 -17.61 -11.01
N THR A 682 -16.87 -16.63 -11.91
CA THR A 682 -15.62 -16.13 -12.52
C THR A 682 -15.46 -14.67 -12.15
N ARG A 683 -14.22 -14.25 -11.86
CA ARG A 683 -13.87 -12.86 -11.64
C ARG A 683 -13.13 -12.27 -12.82
N TYR A 684 -13.22 -10.95 -12.96
CA TYR A 684 -12.55 -10.12 -13.98
C TYR A 684 -12.84 -10.58 -15.42
N THR A 685 -14.00 -11.18 -15.65
CA THR A 685 -14.40 -11.68 -16.97
C THR A 685 -15.38 -10.76 -17.68
N LYS A 686 -15.13 -10.49 -18.97
CA LYS A 686 -16.06 -9.86 -19.91
C LYS A 686 -17.05 -10.86 -20.48
N SER A 687 -16.61 -12.11 -20.69
CA SER A 687 -17.46 -13.20 -21.16
C SER A 687 -16.85 -14.55 -20.83
N ASN A 688 -17.72 -15.54 -20.65
CA ASN A 688 -17.36 -16.94 -20.52
C ASN A 688 -17.93 -17.76 -21.66
N LEU A 689 -17.22 -18.77 -22.07
CA LEU A 689 -17.64 -19.72 -23.11
C LEU A 689 -17.30 -21.15 -22.69
N PHE A 690 -18.23 -22.08 -22.80
CA PHE A 690 -17.91 -23.49 -22.77
C PHE A 690 -17.17 -23.85 -24.08
N TYR A 691 -15.91 -24.25 -23.98
CA TYR A 691 -15.03 -24.43 -25.12
C TYR A 691 -15.06 -25.85 -25.66
N CYS A 692 -14.88 -26.86 -24.80
CA CYS A 692 -15.06 -28.27 -25.20
C CYS A 692 -15.22 -29.20 -23.99
N SER A 693 -15.70 -30.43 -24.22
CA SER A 693 -15.52 -31.54 -23.30
C SER A 693 -14.64 -32.63 -23.92
N ILE A 694 -13.99 -33.41 -23.06
CA ILE A 694 -13.10 -34.50 -23.46
C ILE A 694 -13.50 -35.73 -22.64
N ALA A 695 -13.91 -36.79 -23.32
CA ALA A 695 -14.31 -38.05 -22.70
C ALA A 695 -13.08 -38.86 -22.23
N PRO A 696 -13.21 -39.88 -21.36
CA PRO A 696 -12.11 -40.69 -20.85
C PRO A 696 -11.27 -41.40 -21.94
N ASP A 697 -11.87 -41.68 -23.08
CA ASP A 697 -11.19 -42.27 -24.25
C ASP A 697 -10.41 -41.24 -25.10
N GLY A 698 -10.40 -39.97 -24.67
CA GLY A 698 -9.79 -38.85 -25.38
C GLY A 698 -10.65 -38.20 -26.46
N THR A 699 -11.86 -38.66 -26.68
CA THR A 699 -12.77 -38.08 -27.68
C THR A 699 -13.13 -36.65 -27.27
N ARG A 700 -12.87 -35.67 -28.16
CA ARG A 700 -13.11 -34.24 -27.92
C ARG A 700 -14.38 -33.75 -28.61
N TYR A 701 -15.25 -33.11 -27.85
CA TYR A 701 -16.49 -32.49 -28.30
C TYR A 701 -16.36 -30.97 -28.28
N SER A 702 -16.03 -30.37 -29.42
CA SER A 702 -15.84 -28.92 -29.53
C SER A 702 -17.15 -28.16 -29.38
N TYR A 703 -17.22 -27.22 -28.44
CA TYR A 703 -18.41 -26.43 -28.10
C TYR A 703 -19.64 -27.24 -27.63
N ASN A 704 -19.53 -28.53 -27.50
CA ASN A 704 -20.60 -29.43 -27.09
C ASN A 704 -20.23 -30.24 -25.86
N MET A 705 -21.26 -30.58 -25.06
CA MET A 705 -21.09 -31.55 -23.98
C MET A 705 -21.04 -32.97 -24.56
N MET A 706 -20.26 -33.84 -23.92
CA MET A 706 -20.29 -35.28 -24.18
C MET A 706 -21.57 -35.90 -23.62
N ASP A 707 -21.88 -37.14 -24.06
CA ASP A 707 -23.06 -37.90 -23.59
C ASP A 707 -23.07 -38.06 -22.06
N GLY A 708 -24.23 -37.93 -21.47
CA GLY A 708 -24.42 -37.99 -20.02
C GLY A 708 -24.23 -36.68 -19.29
N PHE A 709 -23.83 -35.61 -19.99
CA PHE A 709 -23.61 -34.29 -19.38
C PHE A 709 -24.36 -33.18 -20.13
N GLU A 710 -24.76 -32.15 -19.37
CA GLU A 710 -25.47 -30.98 -19.87
C GLU A 710 -24.75 -29.69 -19.44
N LYS A 711 -24.82 -28.67 -20.29
CA LYS A 711 -24.37 -27.33 -19.89
C LYS A 711 -25.24 -26.80 -18.75
N GLY A 712 -24.61 -26.36 -17.70
CA GLY A 712 -25.23 -25.52 -16.70
C GLY A 712 -25.25 -24.05 -17.13
N THR A 713 -25.27 -23.14 -16.15
CA THR A 713 -25.17 -21.71 -16.41
C THR A 713 -23.80 -21.37 -16.98
N VAL A 714 -23.76 -20.70 -18.13
CA VAL A 714 -22.55 -20.05 -18.68
C VAL A 714 -22.95 -18.60 -18.99
N ALA A 715 -22.59 -17.71 -18.12
CA ALA A 715 -22.89 -16.29 -18.18
C ALA A 715 -21.61 -15.48 -17.94
N ILE A 716 -21.69 -14.15 -17.98
CA ILE A 716 -20.54 -13.24 -17.85
C ILE A 716 -19.69 -13.55 -16.61
N ARG A 717 -20.31 -14.00 -15.50
CA ARG A 717 -19.63 -14.24 -14.23
C ARG A 717 -19.83 -15.63 -13.65
N SER A 718 -20.34 -16.56 -14.45
CA SER A 718 -20.59 -17.92 -13.97
C SER A 718 -20.32 -18.94 -15.05
N ILE A 719 -19.84 -20.10 -14.62
CA ILE A 719 -19.77 -21.31 -15.44
C ILE A 719 -20.33 -22.48 -14.67
N GLY A 720 -20.87 -23.45 -15.38
CA GLY A 720 -21.36 -24.66 -14.74
C GLY A 720 -21.70 -25.76 -15.75
N PHE A 721 -21.80 -26.96 -15.22
CA PHE A 721 -22.33 -28.15 -15.92
C PHE A 721 -22.93 -29.13 -14.90
N LYS A 722 -23.71 -30.05 -15.37
CA LYS A 722 -24.24 -31.15 -14.59
C LYS A 722 -24.25 -32.44 -15.45
N GLY A 723 -24.25 -33.59 -14.81
CA GLY A 723 -24.33 -34.84 -15.50
C GLY A 723 -24.03 -36.05 -14.63
N CYS A 724 -23.87 -37.21 -15.29
CA CYS A 724 -23.65 -38.48 -14.64
C CYS A 724 -22.64 -39.27 -15.50
N PRO A 725 -21.44 -39.58 -14.99
CA PRO A 725 -20.45 -40.36 -15.73
C PRO A 725 -20.91 -41.80 -15.89
N ALA A 726 -20.90 -42.34 -17.13
CA ALA A 726 -21.36 -43.68 -17.46
C ALA A 726 -20.29 -44.77 -17.29
N GLN A 727 -19.01 -44.40 -17.20
CA GLN A 727 -17.86 -45.31 -17.06
C GLN A 727 -16.73 -44.64 -16.23
N GLU A 728 -15.80 -45.47 -15.78
CA GLU A 728 -14.60 -44.98 -15.10
C GLU A 728 -13.70 -44.13 -16.02
N GLY A 729 -13.04 -43.13 -15.41
CA GLY A 729 -12.04 -42.30 -16.06
C GLY A 729 -12.25 -40.81 -15.86
N ASP A 730 -11.42 -40.04 -16.53
CA ASP A 730 -11.39 -38.57 -16.38
C ASP A 730 -12.23 -37.90 -17.48
N TYR A 731 -13.32 -37.24 -17.07
CA TYR A 731 -14.15 -36.40 -17.90
C TYR A 731 -13.72 -34.96 -17.76
N LYS A 732 -13.23 -34.27 -18.81
CA LYS A 732 -12.71 -32.94 -18.74
C LYS A 732 -13.64 -31.93 -19.41
N PHE A 733 -13.90 -30.82 -18.75
CA PHE A 733 -14.73 -29.71 -19.20
C PHE A 733 -13.91 -28.46 -19.27
N VAL A 734 -13.66 -27.94 -20.46
CA VAL A 734 -12.82 -26.78 -20.72
C VAL A 734 -13.68 -25.55 -20.92
N PHE A 735 -13.46 -24.52 -20.14
CA PHE A 735 -14.09 -23.21 -20.27
C PHE A 735 -13.05 -22.19 -20.71
N ARG A 736 -13.46 -21.30 -21.61
CA ARG A 736 -12.68 -20.13 -21.99
C ARG A 736 -13.25 -18.92 -21.30
N MET A 737 -12.46 -18.27 -20.49
CA MET A 737 -12.73 -16.97 -19.89
C MET A 737 -12.08 -15.89 -20.75
N THR A 738 -12.79 -14.81 -21.03
CA THR A 738 -12.22 -13.62 -21.68
C THR A 738 -12.21 -12.50 -20.67
N GLY A 739 -11.03 -12.01 -20.34
CA GLY A 739 -10.83 -10.91 -19.40
C GLY A 739 -11.37 -9.57 -19.91
N LEU A 740 -11.45 -8.60 -19.02
CA LEU A 740 -11.89 -7.23 -19.34
C LEU A 740 -10.96 -6.56 -20.36
N ASN A 741 -9.67 -6.86 -20.33
CA ASN A 741 -8.65 -6.46 -21.29
C ASN A 741 -8.71 -7.24 -22.63
N GLY A 742 -9.54 -8.29 -22.72
CA GLY A 742 -9.62 -9.17 -23.90
C GLY A 742 -8.72 -10.40 -23.84
N GLU A 743 -7.91 -10.57 -22.81
CA GLU A 743 -7.10 -11.77 -22.56
C GLU A 743 -7.99 -13.01 -22.52
N GLN A 744 -7.52 -14.13 -23.08
CA GLN A 744 -8.24 -15.40 -23.07
C GLN A 744 -7.52 -16.41 -22.20
N LYS A 745 -8.19 -16.85 -21.15
CA LYS A 745 -7.71 -17.91 -20.26
C LYS A 745 -8.59 -19.15 -20.39
N TYR A 746 -7.96 -20.30 -20.40
CA TYR A 746 -8.65 -21.59 -20.47
C TYR A 746 -8.47 -22.33 -19.15
N ASP A 747 -9.60 -22.74 -18.55
CA ASP A 747 -9.59 -23.59 -17.36
C ASP A 747 -10.29 -24.90 -17.63
N THR A 748 -9.75 -25.98 -17.04
CA THR A 748 -10.26 -27.33 -17.19
C THR A 748 -10.74 -27.86 -15.85
N ILE A 749 -12.02 -28.25 -15.79
CA ILE A 749 -12.60 -28.96 -14.65
C ILE A 749 -12.63 -30.44 -15.00
N THR A 750 -12.06 -31.28 -14.14
CA THR A 750 -12.01 -32.72 -14.31
C THR A 750 -13.01 -33.41 -13.39
N VAL A 751 -13.91 -34.20 -13.94
CA VAL A 751 -14.72 -35.16 -13.17
C VAL A 751 -14.03 -36.52 -13.26
N LYS A 752 -13.45 -36.98 -12.16
CA LYS A 752 -12.84 -38.29 -12.06
C LYS A 752 -13.86 -39.32 -11.59
N ALA A 753 -14.33 -40.13 -12.53
CA ALA A 753 -15.27 -41.20 -12.23
C ALA A 753 -14.51 -42.45 -11.81
N VAL A 754 -14.90 -43.05 -10.69
CA VAL A 754 -14.34 -44.28 -10.14
C VAL A 754 -15.42 -45.32 -9.97
N ALA A 755 -15.08 -46.62 -9.98
CA ALA A 755 -16.05 -47.70 -9.85
C ALA A 755 -16.86 -47.65 -8.56
N ASP A 756 -16.15 -47.33 -7.47
CA ASP A 756 -16.74 -47.19 -6.13
C ASP A 756 -15.97 -46.13 -5.31
N LEU A 757 -16.67 -45.22 -4.65
CA LEU A 757 -16.05 -44.23 -3.77
C LEU A 757 -15.45 -44.86 -2.50
N THR A 758 -15.89 -46.07 -2.14
CA THR A 758 -15.33 -46.82 -1.02
C THR A 758 -13.90 -47.32 -1.28
N ALA A 759 -13.43 -47.33 -2.55
CA ALA A 759 -12.04 -47.68 -2.93
C ALA A 759 -10.99 -46.58 -2.66
N ILE A 760 -11.40 -45.39 -2.20
CA ILE A 760 -10.49 -44.29 -1.87
C ILE A 760 -9.82 -44.47 -0.49
N ASP A 761 -10.27 -45.50 0.27
CA ASP A 761 -9.72 -45.82 1.60
C ASP A 761 -8.27 -46.39 1.65
N ALA A 762 -7.60 -46.51 0.51
CA ALA A 762 -6.34 -47.19 0.42
C ALA A 762 -5.12 -46.29 0.16
N VAL A 763 -5.04 -45.13 0.73
CA VAL A 763 -3.75 -44.43 0.96
C VAL A 763 -3.51 -44.34 2.48
N SER A 764 -3.45 -45.50 3.12
CA SER A 764 -2.83 -45.61 4.44
C SER A 764 -1.40 -46.06 4.24
N THR A 765 -0.45 -45.17 4.33
CA THR A 765 0.92 -45.54 4.65
C THR A 765 0.98 -45.96 6.09
N GLY A 766 1.27 -47.22 6.26
CA GLY A 766 1.53 -47.97 7.48
C GLY A 766 1.78 -47.23 8.78
N SER A 767 0.88 -47.46 9.73
CA SER A 767 1.15 -47.81 11.11
C SER A 767 -0.19 -48.06 11.81
N GLN A 768 -0.40 -49.30 12.37
CA GLN A 768 -1.53 -49.62 13.20
C GLN A 768 -1.30 -49.06 14.60
N THR A 769 -1.81 -47.89 14.87
CA THR A 769 -1.95 -47.36 16.23
C THR A 769 -3.10 -46.35 16.30
N ALA A 770 -3.90 -46.48 17.31
CA ALA A 770 -5.13 -45.79 17.72
C ALA A 770 -5.65 -44.64 16.83
N LYS A 771 -6.66 -44.92 16.05
CA LYS A 771 -7.38 -43.94 15.19
C LYS A 771 -8.35 -43.12 16.01
N SER A 772 -8.56 -41.84 15.58
CA SER A 772 -9.63 -40.98 16.11
C SER A 772 -11.01 -41.58 15.78
N ARG A 773 -12.02 -41.37 16.63
CA ARG A 773 -13.40 -41.86 16.41
C ARG A 773 -14.44 -40.83 16.82
N LEU A 774 -15.54 -40.77 16.09
CA LEU A 774 -16.70 -39.97 16.44
C LEU A 774 -17.67 -40.78 17.32
N VAL A 775 -18.14 -40.21 18.43
CA VAL A 775 -19.20 -40.75 19.28
C VAL A 775 -20.23 -39.64 19.49
N GLY A 776 -21.39 -39.77 18.87
CA GLY A 776 -22.36 -38.67 18.76
C GLY A 776 -21.75 -37.45 18.04
N GLN A 777 -21.72 -36.31 18.70
CA GLN A 777 -21.07 -35.09 18.19
C GLN A 777 -19.62 -34.93 18.70
N GLN A 778 -19.08 -35.84 19.51
CA GLN A 778 -17.74 -35.73 20.04
C GLN A 778 -16.73 -36.58 19.24
N LEU A 779 -15.77 -35.93 18.62
CA LEU A 779 -14.59 -36.59 18.08
C LEU A 779 -13.59 -36.85 19.19
N GLN A 780 -13.29 -38.12 19.46
CA GLN A 780 -12.25 -38.58 20.36
C GLN A 780 -10.94 -38.72 19.55
N LEU A 781 -9.90 -38.02 19.96
CA LEU A 781 -8.59 -38.05 19.28
C LEU A 781 -7.79 -39.30 19.65
N GLY A 782 -7.10 -39.87 18.65
CA GLY A 782 -6.21 -41.02 18.85
C GLY A 782 -4.99 -40.69 19.75
N GLU A 783 -4.49 -41.66 20.47
CA GLU A 783 -3.43 -41.46 21.46
C GLU A 783 -2.04 -41.13 20.88
N THR A 784 -1.81 -41.39 19.59
CA THR A 784 -0.52 -41.16 18.88
C THR A 784 -0.39 -39.79 18.21
N LEU A 785 -1.41 -38.95 18.28
CA LEU A 785 -1.40 -37.63 17.69
C LEU A 785 -0.41 -36.68 18.42
N GLY A 786 0.19 -35.79 17.67
CA GLY A 786 1.12 -34.81 18.24
C GLY A 786 0.47 -33.77 19.15
N GLU A 787 1.27 -32.86 19.67
CA GLU A 787 0.82 -31.83 20.62
C GLU A 787 -0.23 -30.89 20.01
N GLN A 788 -0.07 -30.51 18.74
CA GLN A 788 -1.02 -29.71 17.97
C GLN A 788 -1.72 -30.60 16.96
N VAL A 789 -3.05 -30.54 16.94
CA VAL A 789 -3.91 -31.33 16.06
C VAL A 789 -4.91 -30.40 15.41
N ASN A 790 -4.91 -30.38 14.07
CA ASN A 790 -5.92 -29.67 13.29
C ASN A 790 -7.08 -30.60 12.98
N VAL A 791 -8.29 -30.21 13.36
CA VAL A 791 -9.52 -30.93 13.05
C VAL A 791 -10.37 -30.07 12.14
N THR A 792 -10.69 -30.60 10.92
CA THR A 792 -11.56 -29.93 9.98
C THR A 792 -12.76 -30.81 9.61
N LEU A 793 -13.96 -30.27 9.73
CA LEU A 793 -15.22 -30.91 9.31
C LEU A 793 -15.59 -30.40 7.93
N HIS A 794 -15.80 -31.31 6.99
CA HIS A 794 -16.22 -30.99 5.64
C HIS A 794 -17.60 -31.57 5.35
N ASP A 795 -18.40 -30.93 4.49
CA ASP A 795 -19.51 -31.57 3.82
C ASP A 795 -19.01 -32.52 2.72
N LEU A 796 -19.92 -33.29 2.11
CA LEU A 796 -19.55 -34.25 1.04
C LEU A 796 -19.08 -33.55 -0.25
N SER A 797 -19.27 -32.23 -0.37
CA SER A 797 -18.71 -31.46 -1.49
C SER A 797 -17.26 -31.02 -1.25
N GLY A 798 -16.69 -31.35 -0.08
CA GLY A 798 -15.35 -30.95 0.31
C GLY A 798 -15.26 -29.58 0.98
N ARG A 799 -16.39 -28.84 1.12
CA ARG A 799 -16.38 -27.53 1.73
C ARG A 799 -16.18 -27.65 3.23
N ALA A 800 -15.19 -26.96 3.77
CA ALA A 800 -14.97 -26.90 5.20
C ALA A 800 -16.13 -26.16 5.91
N LEU A 801 -16.75 -26.85 6.87
CA LEU A 801 -17.85 -26.34 7.68
C LEU A 801 -17.37 -25.86 9.05
N TYR A 802 -16.23 -26.39 9.51
CA TYR A 802 -15.64 -26.10 10.80
C TYR A 802 -14.17 -26.49 10.77
N SER A 803 -13.30 -25.69 11.39
CA SER A 803 -11.90 -26.02 11.58
C SER A 803 -11.42 -25.49 12.93
N GLN A 804 -10.62 -26.29 13.64
CA GLN A 804 -10.01 -25.90 14.91
C GLN A 804 -8.70 -26.61 15.13
N THR A 805 -7.68 -25.87 15.60
CA THR A 805 -6.44 -26.44 16.15
C THR A 805 -6.60 -26.70 17.63
N ILE A 806 -6.17 -27.88 18.09
CA ILE A 806 -6.31 -28.36 19.47
C ILE A 806 -4.97 -28.77 20.03
N ASP A 807 -4.69 -28.36 21.25
CA ASP A 807 -3.60 -28.96 22.04
C ASP A 807 -4.04 -30.30 22.59
N ALA A 808 -3.64 -31.39 21.95
CA ALA A 808 -4.02 -32.77 22.34
C ALA A 808 -3.39 -33.25 23.65
N ARG A 809 -2.50 -32.48 24.27
CA ARG A 809 -1.99 -32.76 25.64
C ARG A 809 -3.07 -32.48 26.68
N HIS A 810 -3.89 -31.47 26.44
CA HIS A 810 -4.91 -31.00 27.37
C HIS A 810 -6.33 -31.35 26.96
N HIS A 811 -6.58 -31.61 25.68
CA HIS A 811 -7.89 -31.90 25.13
C HIS A 811 -7.87 -33.20 24.31
N LYS A 812 -8.52 -34.24 24.84
CA LYS A 812 -8.61 -35.55 24.18
C LYS A 812 -9.85 -35.74 23.30
N SER A 813 -10.73 -34.76 23.29
CA SER A 813 -11.92 -34.76 22.43
C SER A 813 -12.36 -33.37 22.07
N ILE A 814 -13.15 -33.25 20.97
CA ILE A 814 -13.72 -32.01 20.51
C ILE A 814 -15.15 -32.24 20.07
N THR A 815 -16.05 -31.28 20.35
CA THR A 815 -17.42 -31.32 19.89
C THR A 815 -17.52 -30.68 18.48
N LEU A 816 -18.05 -31.42 17.52
CA LEU A 816 -18.22 -30.99 16.14
C LEU A 816 -19.68 -30.59 15.86
N PRO A 817 -19.94 -29.57 15.07
CA PRO A 817 -21.30 -29.11 14.73
C PRO A 817 -21.97 -30.00 13.70
N ILE A 818 -22.13 -31.29 14.00
CA ILE A 818 -22.73 -32.31 13.13
C ILE A 818 -24.24 -32.29 13.33
N ARG A 819 -25.00 -32.26 12.21
CA ARG A 819 -26.46 -32.31 12.22
C ARG A 819 -26.96 -33.69 11.85
N SER A 820 -28.02 -34.18 12.51
CA SER A 820 -28.66 -35.45 12.22
C SER A 820 -29.09 -35.56 10.74
N GLY A 821 -28.87 -36.72 10.17
CA GLY A 821 -29.25 -37.03 8.78
C GLY A 821 -28.26 -36.58 7.70
N ASN A 822 -27.24 -35.79 8.05
CA ASN A 822 -26.23 -35.33 7.10
C ASN A 822 -24.94 -36.17 7.18
N ALA A 823 -24.28 -36.36 6.06
CA ALA A 823 -22.97 -37.01 6.00
C ALA A 823 -21.84 -35.98 5.90
N TYR A 824 -20.73 -36.27 6.53
CA TYR A 824 -19.57 -35.36 6.64
C TYR A 824 -18.25 -36.11 6.48
N LEU A 825 -17.20 -35.39 6.18
CA LEU A 825 -15.81 -35.84 6.26
C LEU A 825 -15.12 -35.07 7.40
N ILE A 826 -14.53 -35.79 8.35
CA ILE A 826 -13.71 -35.19 9.39
C ILE A 826 -12.25 -35.48 9.05
N GLN A 827 -11.48 -34.43 8.87
CA GLN A 827 -10.04 -34.51 8.68
C GLN A 827 -9.34 -34.19 10.00
N VAL A 828 -8.42 -35.07 10.42
CA VAL A 828 -7.58 -34.89 11.60
C VAL A 828 -6.13 -34.92 11.12
N GLU A 829 -5.39 -33.85 11.36
CA GLU A 829 -4.03 -33.67 10.88
C GLU A 829 -3.10 -33.30 12.03
N SER A 830 -1.96 -34.01 12.14
CA SER A 830 -0.94 -33.74 13.14
C SER A 830 0.42 -34.27 12.70
N LYS A 831 1.50 -33.50 12.86
CA LYS A 831 2.89 -33.83 12.52
C LYS A 831 3.10 -34.33 11.08
N GLY A 832 2.30 -33.84 10.12
CA GLY A 832 2.37 -34.29 8.74
C GLY A 832 1.62 -35.59 8.44
N GLU A 833 0.97 -36.19 9.42
CA GLU A 833 0.06 -37.33 9.25
C GLU A 833 -1.39 -36.82 9.15
N LYS A 834 -2.16 -37.40 8.24
CA LYS A 834 -3.54 -37.04 8.00
C LYS A 834 -4.44 -38.25 8.13
N GLU A 835 -5.47 -38.13 8.95
CA GLU A 835 -6.57 -39.09 9.11
C GLU A 835 -7.87 -38.49 8.60
N VAL A 836 -8.65 -39.23 7.85
CA VAL A 836 -9.98 -38.79 7.39
C VAL A 836 -11.04 -39.82 7.81
N LEU A 837 -12.08 -39.32 8.50
CA LEU A 837 -13.22 -40.11 8.92
C LEU A 837 -14.46 -39.69 8.13
N LYS A 838 -15.15 -40.64 7.51
CA LYS A 838 -16.50 -40.42 6.96
C LYS A 838 -17.52 -40.74 8.02
N VAL A 839 -18.37 -39.78 8.35
CA VAL A 839 -19.36 -39.91 9.41
C VAL A 839 -20.72 -39.46 8.96
N GLN A 840 -21.76 -40.07 9.56
CA GLN A 840 -23.14 -39.62 9.37
C GLN A 840 -23.66 -39.12 10.72
N GLY A 841 -24.27 -37.94 10.73
CA GLY A 841 -24.88 -37.40 11.94
C GLY A 841 -26.08 -38.27 12.35
N GLU A 842 -26.08 -38.77 13.58
CA GLU A 842 -27.16 -39.54 14.20
C GLU A 842 -28.35 -38.65 14.56
#